data_f59099ef97c23d9987d6e5d2732f21ea
#
_entry.id   f59099ef97c23d9987d6e5d2732f21ea
#
_cell.length_a   1.000
_cell.length_b   1.000
_cell.length_c   1.000
_cell.angle_alpha   90.00
_cell.angle_beta   90.00
_cell.angle_gamma   90.00
#
_symmetry.space_group_name_H-M   'P 1'
#
loop_
_entity.id
_entity.type
_entity.pdbx_description
1 polymer ?
#
loop_
_entity_poly.entity_id
_entity_poly.type
_entity_poly.pdbx_seq_one_letter_code
_entity_poly.pdbx_strand_id
1 'polypeptide(L)'
;MDIIFICILAFLIILACFDLVAGVSNDAVNFLNSAIGAKAAPFKVILSVAAVGIFLGASLSNGMMDVARNGIYNPAYFTFQEVMTICLAAVVTDIILINIFNTLGLPTSTTVSMVFELLGASFCMAMLKGFDDPNLQVLEMLNASKALQVIIAIFLSVAVAFFFGSVVQWITRVCFSFNYKKTLPYLAGIFGGIALTSIVYFMLIKGLQESTFAYKDWVNGHTLELVIGCLIGFSIIMQVLHWCGVNILKIIILAGTLALSLAFAGNDLVNFIGVPLSGLSAYQDYMANGNGAYDTYLMGANNLPAKTPYIFLLGSGIIMTLALFFSKSAQNVIKTSVNLSRQDDGEETFGSSRIARGLVRTSSAIGSFLERAVPQKARTWIDSRFNKQELTMEPGAAFDLVRASVNLVLAGLLIALGTSLKLPLSTTYVTFMVGMGTSLADRAWGRESAVGRVTGVMSVIGGWFITAGAAFIIAIIVATIMRYGGFIAMIILIAVALFLLFNSHLIRRKKGDADDELFVAILNAEDPTTMWSLLSEHVRQNQISLLDHVSQDYLDLTNGLFSEDLRRLKKTMHHLDEHKRAFKTMRRKETIGLRRMASDEDMLEKNMWFHLGANTCLQMIYALERATEVAVEHVDNNYNPIPEEYRAEFAPIRDRVIDYIAQVHQLISSKRMEDAKKAKNMGKELREIVKDMRKTQMKRAHKGRREYLRASMVYLNVLIETNELLGNLRHLVGYSQNLLDEEAEG
;
A
#
# COMPACT_ATOMS: atom_id res chain seq x y z
N MET A 1 0.04 -0.45 -44.67
CA MET A 1 0.63 -1.05 -43.46
C MET A 1 1.32 0.00 -42.59
N ASP A 2 2.12 0.88 -43.16
CA ASP A 2 2.87 1.90 -42.39
C ASP A 2 1.98 2.80 -41.50
N ILE A 3 0.78 3.15 -41.98
CA ILE A 3 -0.19 3.93 -41.16
C ILE A 3 -0.57 3.21 -39.87
N ILE A 4 -0.73 1.88 -39.90
CA ILE A 4 -1.09 1.11 -38.69
C ILE A 4 0.05 1.14 -37.66
N PHE A 5 1.31 0.98 -38.11
CA PHE A 5 2.45 1.05 -37.23
C PHE A 5 2.66 2.47 -36.64
N ILE A 6 2.37 3.51 -37.45
CA ILE A 6 2.35 4.89 -36.93
C ILE A 6 1.27 5.06 -35.86
N CYS A 7 0.07 4.50 -36.06
CA CYS A 7 -0.99 4.54 -35.05
C CYS A 7 -0.60 3.78 -33.78
N ILE A 8 0.02 2.60 -33.91
CA ILE A 8 0.53 1.83 -32.75
C ILE A 8 1.60 2.65 -32.01
N LEU A 9 2.53 3.27 -32.72
CA LEU A 9 3.58 4.09 -32.13
C LEU A 9 3.02 5.33 -31.42
N ALA A 10 2.07 6.02 -32.06
CA ALA A 10 1.38 7.16 -31.44
C ALA A 10 0.66 6.73 -30.15
N PHE A 11 0.01 5.56 -30.15
CA PHE A 11 -0.63 4.99 -28.98
C PHE A 11 0.39 4.70 -27.86
N LEU A 12 1.53 4.04 -28.19
CA LEU A 12 2.59 3.77 -27.22
C LEU A 12 3.13 5.06 -26.58
N ILE A 13 3.31 6.13 -27.35
CA ILE A 13 3.79 7.43 -26.83
C ILE A 13 2.72 8.10 -25.93
N ILE A 14 1.45 8.05 -26.33
CA ILE A 14 0.35 8.57 -25.50
C ILE A 14 0.29 7.83 -24.17
N LEU A 15 0.38 6.49 -24.19
CA LEU A 15 0.39 5.70 -22.97
C LEU A 15 1.60 5.99 -22.11
N ALA A 16 2.79 6.17 -22.68
CA ALA A 16 3.97 6.59 -21.93
C ALA A 16 3.72 7.88 -21.13
N CYS A 17 3.00 8.85 -21.72
CA CYS A 17 2.64 10.07 -21.00
C CYS A 17 1.67 9.79 -19.82
N PHE A 18 0.71 8.88 -19.99
CA PHE A 18 -0.18 8.46 -18.90
C PHE A 18 0.56 7.70 -17.82
N ASP A 19 1.46 6.78 -18.17
CA ASP A 19 2.27 6.03 -17.23
C ASP A 19 3.21 6.92 -16.41
N LEU A 20 3.80 7.94 -17.03
CA LEU A 20 4.59 8.96 -16.31
C LEU A 20 3.77 9.66 -15.24
N VAL A 21 2.52 10.05 -15.56
CA VAL A 21 1.64 10.72 -14.60
C VAL A 21 1.15 9.76 -13.53
N ALA A 22 0.72 8.58 -13.91
CA ALA A 22 0.19 7.57 -12.99
C ALA A 22 1.29 7.01 -12.07
N GLY A 23 2.45 6.67 -12.63
CA GLY A 23 3.59 6.10 -11.93
C GLY A 23 4.17 7.07 -10.90
N VAL A 24 4.44 8.32 -11.28
CA VAL A 24 4.92 9.33 -10.32
C VAL A 24 3.89 9.58 -9.22
N SER A 25 2.60 9.58 -9.55
CA SER A 25 1.55 9.77 -8.55
C SER A 25 1.48 8.64 -7.54
N ASN A 26 1.80 7.40 -7.94
CA ASN A 26 1.86 6.23 -7.07
C ASN A 26 3.17 6.19 -6.29
N ASP A 27 4.30 6.43 -6.95
CA ASP A 27 5.63 6.20 -6.41
C ASP A 27 6.21 7.41 -5.66
N ALA A 28 5.55 8.59 -5.71
CA ALA A 28 5.94 9.78 -4.96
C ALA A 28 6.09 9.51 -3.46
N VAL A 29 5.33 8.57 -2.92
CA VAL A 29 5.43 8.12 -1.53
C VAL A 29 6.82 7.61 -1.16
N ASN A 30 7.52 6.97 -2.09
CA ASN A 30 8.82 6.36 -1.86
C ASN A 30 9.88 7.38 -1.42
N PHE A 31 9.87 8.58 -1.99
CA PHE A 31 10.85 9.62 -1.68
C PHE A 31 10.31 10.79 -0.83
N LEU A 32 9.00 10.91 -0.65
CA LEU A 32 8.38 11.98 0.16
C LEU A 32 8.00 11.52 1.58
N ASN A 33 7.68 10.23 1.78
CA ASN A 33 7.14 9.68 3.02
C ASN A 33 8.00 10.05 4.24
N SER A 34 9.32 9.85 4.16
CA SER A 34 10.20 10.06 5.31
C SER A 34 10.37 11.54 5.67
N ALA A 35 10.44 12.43 4.68
CA ALA A 35 10.55 13.87 4.92
C ALA A 35 9.23 14.47 5.48
N ILE A 36 8.10 14.04 4.95
CA ILE A 36 6.77 14.48 5.40
C ILE A 36 6.43 13.87 6.75
N GLY A 37 6.69 12.56 6.94
CA GLY A 37 6.43 11.86 8.19
C GLY A 37 7.22 12.40 9.38
N ALA A 38 8.44 12.87 9.16
CA ALA A 38 9.25 13.52 10.18
C ALA A 38 9.02 15.05 10.30
N LYS A 39 8.14 15.63 9.48
CA LYS A 39 7.89 17.08 9.41
C LYS A 39 9.19 17.90 9.28
N ALA A 40 10.11 17.47 8.43
CA ALA A 40 11.44 18.08 8.30
C ALA A 40 11.38 19.52 7.78
N ALA A 41 10.43 19.81 6.87
CA ALA A 41 10.20 21.14 6.28
C ALA A 41 8.71 21.28 5.86
N PRO A 42 8.25 22.49 5.51
CA PRO A 42 6.94 22.69 4.93
C PRO A 42 6.75 21.83 3.67
N PHE A 43 5.54 21.31 3.46
CA PHE A 43 5.21 20.41 2.36
C PHE A 43 5.66 20.94 0.98
N LYS A 44 5.43 22.23 0.71
CA LYS A 44 5.83 22.86 -0.56
C LYS A 44 7.35 22.82 -0.79
N VAL A 45 8.14 22.98 0.27
CA VAL A 45 9.62 22.93 0.18
C VAL A 45 10.08 21.52 -0.14
N ILE A 46 9.54 20.51 0.57
CA ILE A 46 9.87 19.09 0.32
C ILE A 46 9.51 18.72 -1.13
N LEU A 47 8.32 19.13 -1.58
CA LEU A 47 7.85 18.87 -2.94
C LEU A 47 8.73 19.53 -4.00
N SER A 48 9.15 20.78 -3.79
CA SER A 48 10.03 21.49 -4.71
C SER A 48 11.42 20.84 -4.81
N VAL A 49 11.98 20.41 -3.68
CA VAL A 49 13.26 19.69 -3.65
C VAL A 49 13.16 18.36 -4.41
N ALA A 50 12.09 17.59 -4.19
CA ALA A 50 11.84 16.35 -4.89
C ALA A 50 11.64 16.56 -6.40
N ALA A 51 10.93 17.63 -6.80
CA ALA A 51 10.70 17.99 -8.20
C ALA A 51 12.01 18.26 -8.94
N VAL A 52 12.93 19.00 -8.32
CA VAL A 52 14.28 19.21 -8.86
C VAL A 52 15.03 17.89 -9.03
N GLY A 53 14.96 17.01 -8.03
CA GLY A 53 15.57 15.67 -8.10
C GLY A 53 15.00 14.83 -9.25
N ILE A 54 13.69 14.79 -9.42
CA ILE A 54 13.02 14.08 -10.53
C ILE A 54 13.48 14.62 -11.88
N PHE A 55 13.44 15.93 -12.06
CA PHE A 55 13.83 16.54 -13.33
C PHE A 55 15.28 16.22 -13.71
N LEU A 56 16.20 16.36 -12.76
CA LEU A 56 17.60 16.04 -12.97
C LEU A 56 17.81 14.53 -13.21
N GLY A 57 17.16 13.67 -12.43
CA GLY A 57 17.26 12.23 -12.56
C GLY A 57 16.75 11.72 -13.91
N ALA A 58 15.59 12.21 -14.36
CA ALA A 58 15.05 11.89 -15.66
C ALA A 58 15.97 12.31 -16.81
N SER A 59 16.56 13.52 -16.69
CA SER A 59 17.49 14.07 -17.69
C SER A 59 18.78 13.24 -17.84
N LEU A 60 19.18 12.52 -16.78
CA LEU A 60 20.41 11.72 -16.73
C LEU A 60 20.18 10.21 -16.96
N SER A 61 18.92 9.77 -17.15
CA SER A 61 18.52 8.35 -17.17
C SER A 61 18.83 7.60 -18.48
N ASN A 62 19.69 8.10 -19.35
CA ASN A 62 19.93 7.48 -20.65
C ASN A 62 20.44 6.02 -20.57
N GLY A 63 21.31 5.69 -19.59
CA GLY A 63 21.94 4.38 -19.48
C GLY A 63 20.95 3.24 -19.15
N MET A 64 19.83 3.52 -18.50
CA MET A 64 18.84 2.52 -18.12
C MET A 64 17.91 2.11 -19.28
N MET A 65 17.75 2.93 -20.32
CA MET A 65 16.85 2.65 -21.45
C MET A 65 17.22 1.37 -22.21
N ASP A 66 18.47 0.96 -22.14
CA ASP A 66 18.98 -0.25 -22.79
C ASP A 66 18.40 -1.55 -22.18
N VAL A 67 17.94 -1.50 -20.93
CA VAL A 67 17.31 -2.65 -20.27
C VAL A 67 16.00 -3.05 -20.95
N ALA A 68 15.15 -2.09 -21.29
CA ALA A 68 13.89 -2.35 -21.98
C ALA A 68 14.10 -2.80 -23.44
N ARG A 69 15.21 -2.41 -24.06
CA ARG A 69 15.49 -2.70 -25.45
C ARG A 69 16.18 -4.06 -25.67
N ASN A 70 17.26 -4.33 -24.92
CA ASN A 70 18.15 -5.49 -25.12
C ASN A 70 18.36 -6.30 -23.83
N GLY A 71 17.76 -5.88 -22.71
CA GLY A 71 18.01 -6.51 -21.42
C GLY A 71 17.25 -7.83 -21.22
N ILE A 72 16.07 -7.97 -21.82
CA ILE A 72 15.15 -9.10 -21.57
C ILE A 72 15.13 -10.08 -22.74
N TYR A 73 15.12 -9.61 -23.98
CA TYR A 73 15.11 -10.41 -25.19
C TYR A 73 16.19 -9.91 -26.16
N ASN A 74 16.53 -10.71 -27.17
CA ASN A 74 17.48 -10.36 -28.21
C ASN A 74 16.75 -9.97 -29.49
N PRO A 75 16.63 -8.68 -29.84
CA PRO A 75 15.87 -8.22 -30.99
C PRO A 75 16.31 -8.82 -32.33
N ALA A 76 17.59 -9.25 -32.45
CA ALA A 76 18.14 -9.80 -33.68
C ALA A 76 17.40 -11.06 -34.21
N TYR A 77 16.73 -11.78 -33.32
CA TYR A 77 15.96 -12.98 -33.69
C TYR A 77 14.50 -12.67 -34.07
N PHE A 78 14.03 -11.43 -33.89
CA PHE A 78 12.65 -11.04 -34.11
C PHE A 78 12.51 -10.12 -35.33
N THR A 79 11.39 -10.25 -36.05
CA THR A 79 11.03 -9.31 -37.11
C THR A 79 10.52 -7.99 -36.50
N PHE A 80 10.48 -6.95 -37.34
CA PHE A 80 9.93 -5.66 -36.93
C PHE A 80 8.50 -5.78 -36.35
N GLN A 81 7.63 -6.55 -37.04
CA GLN A 81 6.26 -6.81 -36.59
C GLN A 81 6.23 -7.51 -35.23
N GLU A 82 7.12 -8.49 -35.01
CA GLU A 82 7.18 -9.23 -33.75
C GLU A 82 7.64 -8.33 -32.61
N VAL A 83 8.64 -7.46 -32.82
CA VAL A 83 9.11 -6.48 -31.81
C VAL A 83 8.00 -5.48 -31.48
N MET A 84 7.29 -4.95 -32.48
CA MET A 84 6.15 -4.06 -32.23
C MET A 84 5.04 -4.75 -31.45
N THR A 85 4.80 -6.05 -31.72
CA THR A 85 3.82 -6.85 -30.96
C THR A 85 4.26 -7.05 -29.52
N ILE A 86 5.55 -7.33 -29.25
CA ILE A 86 6.10 -7.46 -27.89
C ILE A 86 5.92 -6.14 -27.13
N CYS A 87 6.31 -5.01 -27.73
CA CYS A 87 6.17 -3.69 -27.10
C CYS A 87 4.70 -3.35 -26.79
N LEU A 88 3.80 -3.58 -27.75
CA LEU A 88 2.38 -3.30 -27.57
C LEU A 88 1.74 -4.22 -26.53
N ALA A 89 2.09 -5.51 -26.53
CA ALA A 89 1.60 -6.47 -25.56
C ALA A 89 2.03 -6.13 -24.14
N ALA A 90 3.28 -5.73 -23.95
CA ALA A 90 3.79 -5.29 -22.63
C ALA A 90 2.98 -4.08 -22.12
N VAL A 91 2.86 -3.01 -22.91
CA VAL A 91 2.16 -1.79 -22.50
C VAL A 91 0.66 -2.01 -22.26
N VAL A 92 -0.01 -2.81 -23.09
CA VAL A 92 -1.43 -3.17 -22.88
C VAL A 92 -1.59 -4.00 -21.60
N THR A 93 -0.64 -4.92 -21.33
CA THR A 93 -0.64 -5.72 -20.10
C THR A 93 -0.48 -4.85 -18.87
N ASP A 94 0.42 -3.87 -18.89
CA ASP A 94 0.64 -2.94 -17.79
C ASP A 94 -0.64 -2.20 -17.42
N ILE A 95 -1.39 -1.70 -18.40
CA ILE A 95 -2.68 -1.02 -18.16
C ILE A 95 -3.70 -1.98 -17.52
N ILE A 96 -3.81 -3.20 -18.03
CA ILE A 96 -4.73 -4.21 -17.49
C ILE A 96 -4.34 -4.53 -16.05
N LEU A 97 -3.06 -4.74 -15.80
CA LEU A 97 -2.50 -5.08 -14.49
C LEU A 97 -2.73 -3.98 -13.48
N ILE A 98 -2.34 -2.74 -13.81
CA ILE A 98 -2.55 -1.57 -12.93
C ILE A 98 -4.03 -1.42 -12.56
N ASN A 99 -4.94 -1.61 -13.53
CA ASN A 99 -6.38 -1.50 -13.26
C ASN A 99 -6.88 -2.61 -12.31
N ILE A 100 -6.45 -3.86 -12.51
CA ILE A 100 -6.80 -4.99 -11.64
C ILE A 100 -6.27 -4.77 -10.22
N PHE A 101 -4.98 -4.45 -10.07
CA PHE A 101 -4.35 -4.30 -8.76
C PHE A 101 -4.86 -3.08 -8.00
N ASN A 102 -5.13 -1.97 -8.70
CA ASN A 102 -5.78 -0.81 -8.11
C ASN A 102 -7.19 -1.13 -7.59
N THR A 103 -7.93 -1.97 -8.30
CA THR A 103 -9.27 -2.41 -7.87
C THR A 103 -9.19 -3.31 -6.63
N LEU A 104 -8.19 -4.17 -6.57
CA LEU A 104 -7.92 -5.06 -5.43
C LEU A 104 -7.22 -4.35 -4.26
N GLY A 105 -6.75 -3.11 -4.44
CA GLY A 105 -6.01 -2.36 -3.41
C GLY A 105 -4.63 -2.94 -3.10
N LEU A 106 -4.02 -3.67 -4.04
CA LEU A 106 -2.71 -4.29 -3.87
C LEU A 106 -1.61 -3.34 -4.37
N PRO A 107 -0.52 -3.12 -3.59
CA PRO A 107 0.60 -2.32 -4.04
C PRO A 107 1.37 -3.03 -5.15
N THR A 108 1.67 -2.33 -6.23
CA THR A 108 2.44 -2.82 -7.37
C THR A 108 3.78 -2.12 -7.49
N SER A 109 4.74 -2.76 -8.16
CA SER A 109 6.02 -2.15 -8.55
C SER A 109 6.09 -2.06 -10.06
N THR A 110 6.22 -0.86 -10.57
CA THR A 110 6.33 -0.58 -12.01
C THR A 110 7.53 -1.28 -12.65
N THR A 111 8.66 -1.36 -11.96
CA THR A 111 9.85 -2.07 -12.43
C THR A 111 9.60 -3.58 -12.60
N VAL A 112 8.93 -4.19 -11.63
CA VAL A 112 8.61 -5.63 -11.68
C VAL A 112 7.61 -5.90 -12.80
N SER A 113 6.57 -5.09 -12.91
CA SER A 113 5.57 -5.19 -13.99
C SER A 113 6.26 -5.17 -15.35
N MET A 114 7.00 -4.11 -15.66
CA MET A 114 7.69 -3.93 -16.96
C MET A 114 8.61 -5.11 -17.31
N VAL A 115 9.43 -5.58 -16.36
CA VAL A 115 10.36 -6.69 -16.60
C VAL A 115 9.62 -7.99 -16.91
N PHE A 116 8.58 -8.32 -16.13
CA PHE A 116 7.84 -9.57 -16.32
C PHE A 116 6.84 -9.52 -17.49
N GLU A 117 6.35 -8.35 -17.86
CA GLU A 117 5.54 -8.12 -19.06
C GLU A 117 6.35 -8.30 -20.33
N LEU A 118 7.53 -7.67 -20.41
CA LEU A 118 8.46 -7.87 -21.52
C LEU A 118 8.92 -9.32 -21.62
N LEU A 119 9.23 -9.95 -20.47
CA LEU A 119 9.64 -11.35 -20.44
C LEU A 119 8.49 -12.26 -20.91
N GLY A 120 7.26 -12.02 -20.48
CA GLY A 120 6.08 -12.80 -20.88
C GLY A 120 5.76 -12.65 -22.37
N ALA A 121 5.74 -11.41 -22.87
CA ALA A 121 5.46 -11.14 -24.28
C ALA A 121 6.55 -11.70 -25.20
N SER A 122 7.82 -11.49 -24.87
CA SER A 122 8.95 -12.01 -25.65
C SER A 122 9.08 -13.53 -25.56
N PHE A 123 8.80 -14.14 -24.40
CA PHE A 123 8.76 -15.59 -24.23
C PHE A 123 7.67 -16.22 -25.10
N CYS A 124 6.48 -15.64 -25.13
CA CYS A 124 5.40 -16.09 -26.01
C CYS A 124 5.84 -16.07 -27.48
N MET A 125 6.40 -14.95 -27.95
CA MET A 125 6.84 -14.83 -29.35
C MET A 125 7.99 -15.79 -29.67
N ALA A 126 8.95 -15.97 -28.74
CA ALA A 126 10.05 -16.92 -28.88
C ALA A 126 9.57 -18.38 -28.95
N MET A 127 8.59 -18.75 -28.09
CA MET A 127 7.99 -20.10 -28.12
C MET A 127 7.26 -20.37 -29.44
N LEU A 128 6.45 -19.44 -29.92
CA LEU A 128 5.73 -19.60 -31.19
C LEU A 128 6.70 -19.74 -32.35
N LYS A 129 7.76 -18.93 -32.39
CA LYS A 129 8.79 -18.99 -33.43
C LYS A 129 9.62 -20.29 -33.37
N GLY A 130 9.91 -20.79 -32.15
CA GLY A 130 10.59 -22.08 -31.96
C GLY A 130 9.73 -23.28 -32.35
N PHE A 131 8.39 -23.16 -32.32
CA PHE A 131 7.49 -24.17 -32.89
C PHE A 131 7.49 -24.17 -34.43
N ASP A 132 7.62 -22.97 -35.05
CA ASP A 132 7.68 -22.80 -36.49
C ASP A 132 9.05 -23.26 -37.07
N ASP A 133 10.16 -23.05 -36.34
CA ASP A 133 11.52 -23.48 -36.69
C ASP A 133 12.21 -24.17 -35.53
N PRO A 134 12.29 -25.51 -35.50
CA PRO A 134 12.90 -26.29 -34.42
C PRO A 134 14.42 -26.07 -34.22
N ASN A 135 15.10 -25.42 -35.18
CA ASN A 135 16.51 -25.11 -35.07
C ASN A 135 16.78 -23.86 -34.14
N LEU A 136 15.75 -23.05 -33.89
CA LEU A 136 15.84 -21.89 -33.04
C LEU A 136 15.63 -22.26 -31.58
N GLN A 137 16.61 -21.99 -30.73
CA GLN A 137 16.50 -22.23 -29.28
C GLN A 137 15.82 -21.04 -28.63
N VAL A 138 14.73 -21.27 -27.90
CA VAL A 138 13.98 -20.22 -27.17
C VAL A 138 14.87 -19.43 -26.22
N LEU A 139 15.82 -20.09 -25.54
CA LEU A 139 16.74 -19.46 -24.59
C LEU A 139 17.77 -18.53 -25.27
N GLU A 140 18.08 -18.73 -26.55
CA GLU A 140 18.97 -17.84 -27.31
C GLU A 140 18.23 -16.59 -27.79
N MET A 141 16.93 -16.74 -28.14
CA MET A 141 16.06 -15.62 -28.50
C MET A 141 15.78 -14.71 -27.31
N LEU A 142 15.76 -15.29 -26.10
CA LEU A 142 15.66 -14.53 -24.85
C LEU A 142 17.09 -14.26 -24.33
N ASN A 143 17.29 -13.06 -23.82
CA ASN A 143 18.53 -12.75 -23.11
C ASN A 143 18.48 -13.32 -21.66
N ALA A 144 18.39 -14.68 -21.58
CA ALA A 144 18.06 -15.39 -20.35
C ALA A 144 19.05 -15.07 -19.21
N SER A 145 20.34 -14.88 -19.51
CA SER A 145 21.35 -14.53 -18.51
C SER A 145 21.12 -13.13 -17.91
N LYS A 146 20.86 -12.12 -18.74
CA LYS A 146 20.57 -10.76 -18.26
C LYS A 146 19.21 -10.69 -17.57
N ALA A 147 18.18 -11.33 -18.12
CA ALA A 147 16.86 -11.38 -17.51
C ALA A 147 16.93 -12.00 -16.10
N LEU A 148 17.66 -13.12 -15.95
CA LEU A 148 17.86 -13.76 -14.66
C LEU A 148 18.65 -12.84 -13.67
N GLN A 149 19.67 -12.13 -14.14
CA GLN A 149 20.41 -11.16 -13.31
C GLN A 149 19.50 -10.05 -12.82
N VAL A 150 18.63 -9.51 -13.68
CA VAL A 150 17.65 -8.47 -13.32
C VAL A 150 16.65 -9.00 -12.27
N ILE A 151 16.10 -10.18 -12.48
CA ILE A 151 15.14 -10.81 -11.55
C ILE A 151 15.81 -11.06 -10.18
N ILE A 152 17.01 -11.64 -10.18
CA ILE A 152 17.78 -11.86 -8.94
C ILE A 152 18.07 -10.54 -8.24
N ALA A 153 18.49 -9.50 -8.98
CA ALA A 153 18.78 -8.19 -8.40
C ALA A 153 17.55 -7.57 -7.73
N ILE A 154 16.37 -7.65 -8.36
CA ILE A 154 15.12 -7.16 -7.79
C ILE A 154 14.81 -7.84 -6.45
N PHE A 155 14.84 -9.17 -6.39
CA PHE A 155 14.50 -9.88 -5.16
C PHE A 155 15.61 -9.82 -4.10
N LEU A 156 16.87 -9.85 -4.51
CA LEU A 156 18.01 -9.70 -3.60
C LEU A 156 18.03 -8.31 -2.95
N SER A 157 17.63 -7.27 -3.70
CA SER A 157 17.57 -5.90 -3.18
C SER A 157 16.65 -5.77 -1.96
N VAL A 158 15.60 -6.58 -1.88
CA VAL A 158 14.66 -6.64 -0.73
C VAL A 158 15.41 -7.05 0.56
N ALA A 159 16.19 -8.13 0.48
CA ALA A 159 16.96 -8.63 1.63
C ALA A 159 18.10 -7.66 2.01
N VAL A 160 18.80 -7.13 1.00
CA VAL A 160 19.91 -6.17 1.17
C VAL A 160 19.38 -4.88 1.81
N ALA A 161 18.26 -4.35 1.33
CA ALA A 161 17.66 -3.12 1.86
C ALA A 161 17.22 -3.29 3.33
N PHE A 162 16.59 -4.40 3.65
CA PHE A 162 16.19 -4.70 5.03
C PHE A 162 17.39 -4.85 5.96
N PHE A 163 18.39 -5.60 5.54
CA PHE A 163 19.61 -5.83 6.33
C PHE A 163 20.36 -4.53 6.60
N PHE A 164 20.70 -3.78 5.56
CA PHE A 164 21.41 -2.52 5.74
C PHE A 164 20.55 -1.47 6.45
N GLY A 165 19.22 -1.43 6.21
CA GLY A 165 18.30 -0.60 6.96
C GLY A 165 18.38 -0.86 8.46
N SER A 166 18.38 -2.14 8.84
CA SER A 166 18.48 -2.55 10.24
C SER A 166 19.84 -2.22 10.86
N VAL A 167 20.92 -2.56 10.17
CA VAL A 167 22.30 -2.38 10.69
C VAL A 167 22.64 -0.89 10.82
N VAL A 168 22.43 -0.10 9.76
CA VAL A 168 22.77 1.33 9.74
C VAL A 168 21.95 2.09 10.77
N GLN A 169 20.63 1.81 10.89
CA GLN A 169 19.79 2.45 11.91
C GLN A 169 20.22 2.05 13.32
N TRP A 170 20.54 0.78 13.56
CA TRP A 170 21.00 0.33 14.86
C TRP A 170 22.29 1.06 15.29
N ILE A 171 23.30 1.14 14.41
CA ILE A 171 24.52 1.89 14.64
C ILE A 171 24.21 3.37 14.92
N THR A 172 23.39 3.97 14.06
CA THR A 172 22.99 5.37 14.20
C THR A 172 22.28 5.62 15.53
N ARG A 173 21.38 4.71 15.97
CA ARG A 173 20.68 4.84 17.23
C ARG A 173 21.58 4.65 18.44
N VAL A 174 22.54 3.75 18.39
CA VAL A 174 23.57 3.61 19.42
C VAL A 174 24.37 4.92 19.55
N CYS A 175 24.71 5.58 18.44
CA CYS A 175 25.40 6.86 18.45
C CYS A 175 24.53 8.02 18.97
N PHE A 176 23.32 8.19 18.43
CA PHE A 176 22.47 9.36 18.71
C PHE A 176 21.48 9.20 19.86
N SER A 177 21.07 7.97 20.20
CA SER A 177 19.93 7.68 21.08
C SER A 177 18.61 8.31 20.61
N PHE A 178 17.49 8.09 21.33
CA PHE A 178 16.23 8.77 21.06
C PHE A 178 16.25 10.25 21.43
N ASN A 179 17.14 10.65 22.37
CA ASN A 179 17.39 12.05 22.67
C ASN A 179 18.61 12.55 21.88
N TYR A 180 18.45 12.63 20.57
CA TYR A 180 19.54 13.04 19.69
C TYR A 180 20.07 14.45 19.96
N LYS A 181 19.28 15.34 20.61
CA LYS A 181 19.71 16.71 20.92
C LYS A 181 20.95 16.75 21.82
N LYS A 182 21.11 15.77 22.72
CA LYS A 182 22.27 15.68 23.62
C LYS A 182 23.57 15.33 22.89
N THR A 183 23.51 14.51 21.84
CA THR A 183 24.66 13.98 21.12
C THR A 183 24.96 14.71 19.81
N LEU A 184 23.95 15.37 19.25
CA LEU A 184 24.04 16.12 17.99
C LEU A 184 25.21 17.13 17.97
N PRO A 185 25.52 17.92 19.03
CA PRO A 185 26.63 18.87 19.00
C PRO A 185 27.99 18.26 18.70
N TYR A 186 28.20 17.00 19.05
CA TYR A 186 29.47 16.28 18.87
C TYR A 186 29.51 15.47 17.57
N LEU A 187 28.37 15.00 17.09
CA LEU A 187 28.29 14.10 15.95
C LEU A 187 27.73 14.75 14.68
N ALA A 188 27.30 16.00 14.78
CA ALA A 188 26.69 16.74 13.69
C ALA A 188 27.53 16.76 12.41
N GLY A 189 28.79 17.15 12.54
CA GLY A 189 29.72 17.22 11.40
C GLY A 189 29.97 15.85 10.77
N ILE A 190 30.29 14.86 11.61
CA ILE A 190 30.62 13.50 11.13
C ILE A 190 29.43 12.87 10.43
N PHE A 191 28.26 12.89 11.05
CA PHE A 191 27.05 12.29 10.45
C PHE A 191 26.61 13.01 9.18
N GLY A 192 26.61 14.35 9.19
CA GLY A 192 26.30 15.15 8.00
C GLY A 192 27.33 14.98 6.90
N GLY A 193 28.61 14.92 7.25
CA GLY A 193 29.69 14.66 6.33
C GLY A 193 29.57 13.31 5.62
N ILE A 194 29.35 12.23 6.38
CA ILE A 194 29.14 10.88 5.83
C ILE A 194 27.92 10.86 4.92
N ALA A 195 26.78 11.40 5.37
CA ALA A 195 25.53 11.40 4.61
C ALA A 195 25.68 12.13 3.26
N LEU A 196 26.18 13.37 3.27
CA LEU A 196 26.32 14.18 2.06
C LEU A 196 27.41 13.64 1.13
N THR A 197 28.55 13.18 1.68
CA THR A 197 29.61 12.56 0.87
C THR A 197 29.10 11.31 0.16
N SER A 198 28.34 10.48 0.86
CA SER A 198 27.75 9.28 0.26
C SER A 198 26.78 9.64 -0.88
N ILE A 199 25.94 10.66 -0.68
CA ILE A 199 25.03 11.18 -1.72
C ILE A 199 25.83 11.64 -2.93
N VAL A 200 26.84 12.50 -2.73
CA VAL A 200 27.67 13.04 -3.83
C VAL A 200 28.42 11.92 -4.56
N TYR A 201 28.97 10.97 -3.84
CA TYR A 201 29.69 9.85 -4.44
C TYR A 201 28.81 9.02 -5.37
N PHE A 202 27.66 8.54 -4.87
CA PHE A 202 26.82 7.66 -5.66
C PHE A 202 26.08 8.38 -6.78
N MET A 203 25.64 9.62 -6.55
CA MET A 203 24.83 10.35 -7.54
C MET A 203 25.66 11.08 -8.58
N LEU A 204 26.73 11.76 -8.18
CA LEU A 204 27.56 12.52 -9.12
C LEU A 204 28.70 11.68 -9.64
N ILE A 205 29.55 11.14 -8.76
CA ILE A 205 30.77 10.45 -9.21
C ILE A 205 30.41 9.16 -9.97
N LYS A 206 29.55 8.31 -9.41
CA LYS A 206 29.15 7.07 -10.09
C LYS A 206 28.14 7.30 -11.22
N GLY A 207 27.17 8.21 -11.05
CA GLY A 207 26.20 8.56 -12.09
C GLY A 207 26.81 9.19 -13.33
N LEU A 208 27.89 10.00 -13.18
CA LEU A 208 28.60 10.61 -14.29
C LEU A 208 29.54 9.64 -15.03
N GLN A 209 29.85 8.46 -14.50
CA GLN A 209 30.72 7.47 -15.15
C GLN A 209 30.19 7.04 -16.54
N GLU A 210 28.92 7.12 -16.80
CA GLU A 210 28.32 6.78 -18.10
C GLU A 210 27.99 7.98 -18.98
N SER A 211 28.18 9.20 -18.47
CA SER A 211 27.95 10.41 -19.26
C SER A 211 29.14 10.75 -20.14
N THR A 212 28.90 11.53 -21.20
CA THR A 212 29.96 12.11 -22.07
C THR A 212 30.68 13.32 -21.43
N PHE A 213 30.77 13.33 -20.09
CA PHE A 213 31.37 14.43 -19.35
C PHE A 213 32.89 14.51 -19.59
N ALA A 214 33.37 15.68 -19.96
CA ALA A 214 34.75 15.89 -20.42
C ALA A 214 35.84 15.54 -19.36
N TYR A 215 35.49 15.60 -18.06
CA TYR A 215 36.43 15.33 -16.96
C TYR A 215 36.25 13.93 -16.32
N LYS A 216 35.53 13.01 -16.99
CA LYS A 216 35.23 11.67 -16.48
C LYS A 216 36.47 10.90 -16.04
N ASP A 217 37.51 10.88 -16.89
CA ASP A 217 38.75 10.11 -16.62
C ASP A 217 39.51 10.71 -15.44
N TRP A 218 39.51 12.02 -15.30
CA TRP A 218 40.09 12.71 -14.15
C TRP A 218 39.36 12.36 -12.84
N VAL A 219 38.03 12.41 -12.85
CA VAL A 219 37.17 12.04 -11.69
C VAL A 219 37.43 10.59 -11.30
N ASN A 220 37.48 9.67 -12.26
CA ASN A 220 37.77 8.26 -12.00
C ASN A 220 39.16 8.03 -11.40
N GLY A 221 40.17 8.77 -11.89
CA GLY A 221 41.55 8.68 -11.39
C GLY A 221 41.73 9.23 -9.97
N HIS A 222 40.88 10.21 -9.56
CA HIS A 222 41.00 10.90 -8.27
C HIS A 222 39.79 10.64 -7.34
N THR A 223 39.06 9.53 -7.55
CA THR A 223 37.85 9.22 -6.79
C THR A 223 38.07 9.19 -5.28
N LEU A 224 39.16 8.58 -4.81
CA LEU A 224 39.46 8.48 -3.37
C LEU A 224 39.73 9.85 -2.76
N GLU A 225 40.50 10.67 -3.45
CA GLU A 225 40.84 12.04 -3.01
C GLU A 225 39.62 12.92 -2.94
N LEU A 226 38.72 12.80 -3.95
CA LEU A 226 37.45 13.50 -3.99
C LEU A 226 36.52 13.08 -2.84
N VAL A 227 36.41 11.79 -2.55
CA VAL A 227 35.61 11.26 -1.45
C VAL A 227 36.12 11.76 -0.11
N ILE A 228 37.46 11.72 0.12
CA ILE A 228 38.05 12.22 1.37
C ILE A 228 37.88 13.74 1.47
N GLY A 229 38.11 14.47 0.39
CA GLY A 229 37.92 15.92 0.33
C GLY A 229 36.49 16.33 0.63
N CYS A 230 35.49 15.64 0.03
CA CYS A 230 34.09 15.83 0.31
C CYS A 230 33.72 15.49 1.77
N LEU A 231 34.25 14.39 2.30
CA LEU A 231 34.00 13.98 3.68
C LEU A 231 34.49 15.05 4.67
N ILE A 232 35.70 15.53 4.50
CA ILE A 232 36.26 16.57 5.38
C ILE A 232 35.47 17.90 5.17
N GLY A 233 35.30 18.32 3.92
CA GLY A 233 34.61 19.56 3.59
C GLY A 233 33.15 19.60 4.12
N PHE A 234 32.38 18.58 3.84
CA PHE A 234 31.00 18.51 4.34
C PHE A 234 30.92 18.35 5.85
N SER A 235 31.86 17.62 6.49
CA SER A 235 31.91 17.51 7.94
C SER A 235 32.15 18.87 8.58
N ILE A 236 33.04 19.69 8.06
CA ILE A 236 33.32 21.04 8.53
C ILE A 236 32.08 21.93 8.32
N ILE A 237 31.53 21.94 7.11
CA ILE A 237 30.35 22.75 6.77
C ILE A 237 29.18 22.41 7.69
N MET A 238 28.87 21.12 7.91
CA MET A 238 27.77 20.70 8.75
C MET A 238 27.97 21.05 10.22
N GLN A 239 29.23 20.96 10.69
CA GLN A 239 29.55 21.38 12.06
C GLN A 239 29.40 22.89 12.26
N VAL A 240 29.84 23.69 11.30
CA VAL A 240 29.69 25.15 11.32
C VAL A 240 28.20 25.54 11.27
N LEU A 241 27.41 24.94 10.38
CA LEU A 241 25.97 25.18 10.30
C LEU A 241 25.28 24.83 11.62
N HIS A 242 25.70 23.74 12.28
CA HIS A 242 25.18 23.38 13.61
C HIS A 242 25.50 24.47 14.64
N TRP A 243 26.72 25.01 14.65
CA TRP A 243 27.10 26.12 15.57
C TRP A 243 26.34 27.40 15.27
N CYS A 244 25.95 27.63 14.00
CA CYS A 244 25.06 28.73 13.61
C CYS A 244 23.58 28.48 14.00
N GLY A 245 23.25 27.39 14.70
CA GLY A 245 21.89 27.09 15.18
C GLY A 245 21.00 26.38 14.13
N VAL A 246 21.54 25.99 12.99
CA VAL A 246 20.75 25.29 11.94
C VAL A 246 20.60 23.82 12.30
N ASN A 247 19.39 23.27 12.14
CA ASN A 247 19.14 21.85 12.36
C ASN A 247 19.64 21.03 11.16
N ILE A 248 20.82 20.43 11.32
CA ILE A 248 21.50 19.68 10.26
C ILE A 248 20.72 18.45 9.80
N LEU A 249 19.93 17.80 10.68
CA LEU A 249 19.12 16.64 10.29
C LEU A 249 18.06 17.03 9.25
N LYS A 250 17.48 18.24 9.35
CA LYS A 250 16.55 18.76 8.34
C LYS A 250 17.25 18.97 6.98
N ILE A 251 18.52 19.42 6.99
CA ILE A 251 19.31 19.55 5.76
C ILE A 251 19.58 18.17 5.15
N ILE A 252 20.00 17.20 5.97
CA ILE A 252 20.28 15.83 5.50
C ILE A 252 19.00 15.20 4.92
N ILE A 253 17.84 15.41 5.54
CA ILE A 253 16.55 14.92 5.04
C ILE A 253 16.21 15.54 3.69
N LEU A 254 16.39 16.86 3.51
CA LEU A 254 16.14 17.51 2.23
C LEU A 254 17.14 17.07 1.14
N ALA A 255 18.41 16.95 1.48
CA ALA A 255 19.43 16.40 0.58
C ALA A 255 19.13 14.93 0.22
N GLY A 256 18.70 14.13 1.21
CA GLY A 256 18.26 12.75 0.99
C GLY A 256 16.99 12.65 0.13
N THR A 257 16.06 13.59 0.28
CA THR A 257 14.87 13.66 -0.58
C THR A 257 15.25 13.99 -2.03
N LEU A 258 16.14 14.98 -2.23
CA LEU A 258 16.70 15.27 -3.54
C LEU A 258 17.38 14.05 -4.15
N ALA A 259 18.21 13.39 -3.36
CA ALA A 259 18.97 12.23 -3.73
C ALA A 259 18.05 11.05 -4.12
N LEU A 260 17.09 10.74 -3.30
CA LEU A 260 16.19 9.61 -3.54
C LEU A 260 15.24 9.87 -4.71
N SER A 261 14.76 11.11 -4.89
CA SER A 261 13.92 11.47 -6.04
C SER A 261 14.72 11.47 -7.35
N LEU A 262 15.99 11.87 -7.32
CA LEU A 262 16.91 11.77 -8.46
C LEU A 262 17.18 10.30 -8.81
N ALA A 263 17.47 9.46 -7.80
CA ALA A 263 17.70 8.03 -7.99
C ALA A 263 16.44 7.32 -8.51
N PHE A 264 15.26 7.69 -8.00
CA PHE A 264 13.96 7.22 -8.49
C PHE A 264 13.81 7.52 -9.98
N ALA A 265 13.89 8.78 -10.37
CA ALA A 265 13.70 9.15 -11.78
C ALA A 265 14.78 8.54 -12.68
N GLY A 266 16.02 8.44 -12.21
CA GLY A 266 17.11 7.78 -12.91
C GLY A 266 16.90 6.29 -13.15
N ASN A 267 16.28 5.58 -12.19
CA ASN A 267 16.01 4.15 -12.26
C ASN A 267 14.66 3.83 -12.94
N ASP A 268 13.60 4.55 -12.58
CA ASP A 268 12.22 4.15 -12.93
C ASP A 268 11.71 4.79 -14.24
N LEU A 269 12.41 5.76 -14.81
CA LEU A 269 12.02 6.34 -16.09
C LEU A 269 11.93 5.30 -17.22
N VAL A 270 12.78 4.28 -17.18
CA VAL A 270 12.78 3.18 -18.16
C VAL A 270 11.48 2.37 -18.11
N ASN A 271 10.85 2.27 -16.94
CA ASN A 271 9.62 1.52 -16.76
C ASN A 271 8.44 2.17 -17.52
N PHE A 272 8.44 3.50 -17.62
CA PHE A 272 7.35 4.28 -18.24
C PHE A 272 7.57 4.52 -19.74
N ILE A 273 8.79 4.89 -20.13
CA ILE A 273 9.08 5.29 -21.52
C ILE A 273 9.99 4.29 -22.26
N GLY A 274 10.63 3.35 -21.56
CA GLY A 274 11.61 2.45 -22.18
C GLY A 274 11.03 1.57 -23.28
N VAL A 275 9.87 0.94 -23.02
CA VAL A 275 9.19 0.08 -24.00
C VAL A 275 8.65 0.90 -25.17
N PRO A 276 7.93 2.02 -25.00
CA PRO A 276 7.55 2.91 -26.10
C PRO A 276 8.72 3.41 -26.93
N LEU A 277 9.84 3.78 -26.32
CA LEU A 277 11.03 4.23 -27.03
C LEU A 277 11.77 3.08 -27.75
N SER A 278 11.67 1.85 -27.22
CA SER A 278 12.15 0.65 -27.96
C SER A 278 11.35 0.44 -29.24
N GLY A 279 10.01 0.59 -29.17
CA GLY A 279 9.16 0.55 -30.35
C GLY A 279 9.45 1.66 -31.37
N LEU A 280 9.69 2.89 -30.90
CA LEU A 280 10.10 4.02 -31.74
C LEU A 280 11.44 3.73 -32.45
N SER A 281 12.41 3.21 -31.72
CA SER A 281 13.73 2.86 -32.27
C SER A 281 13.62 1.73 -33.31
N ALA A 282 12.79 0.72 -33.05
CA ALA A 282 12.50 -0.35 -34.01
C ALA A 282 11.83 0.20 -35.28
N TYR A 283 10.90 1.13 -35.15
CA TYR A 283 10.26 1.78 -36.28
C TYR A 283 11.25 2.60 -37.12
N GLN A 284 12.13 3.36 -36.47
CA GLN A 284 13.16 4.15 -37.18
C GLN A 284 14.13 3.26 -37.97
N ASP A 285 14.56 2.14 -37.39
CA ASP A 285 15.42 1.17 -38.08
C ASP A 285 14.72 0.51 -39.26
N TYR A 286 13.45 0.09 -39.06
CA TYR A 286 12.62 -0.45 -40.14
C TYR A 286 12.44 0.55 -41.31
N MET A 287 12.17 1.83 -41.01
CA MET A 287 12.03 2.85 -42.07
C MET A 287 13.31 3.10 -42.81
N ALA A 288 14.47 2.98 -42.15
CA ALA A 288 15.78 3.18 -42.77
C ALA A 288 16.22 1.98 -43.63
N ASN A 289 15.95 0.75 -43.21
CA ASN A 289 16.59 -0.44 -43.71
C ASN A 289 15.58 -1.54 -44.19
N GLY A 290 14.31 -1.44 -43.74
CA GLY A 290 13.33 -2.56 -43.91
C GLY A 290 12.67 -2.66 -45.29
N ASN A 291 12.82 -1.66 -46.20
CA ASN A 291 12.28 -1.65 -47.58
C ASN A 291 10.81 -2.12 -47.71
N GLY A 292 9.97 -1.87 -46.67
CA GLY A 292 8.56 -2.27 -46.68
C GLY A 292 8.27 -3.73 -46.25
N ALA A 293 9.30 -4.52 -45.92
CA ALA A 293 9.16 -5.94 -45.54
C ALA A 293 9.00 -6.10 -44.02
N TYR A 294 7.89 -5.63 -43.46
CA TYR A 294 7.65 -5.55 -42.00
C TYR A 294 7.59 -6.92 -41.30
N ASP A 295 7.22 -7.97 -42.02
CA ASP A 295 7.03 -9.34 -41.55
C ASP A 295 8.29 -10.21 -41.64
N THR A 296 9.27 -9.81 -42.44
CA THR A 296 10.50 -10.57 -42.70
C THR A 296 11.78 -9.82 -42.30
N TYR A 297 11.70 -8.50 -42.12
CA TYR A 297 12.85 -7.70 -41.70
C TYR A 297 13.25 -7.98 -40.29
N LEU A 298 14.42 -8.63 -40.05
CA LEU A 298 14.99 -8.91 -38.75
C LEU A 298 15.66 -7.67 -38.13
N MET A 299 15.43 -7.43 -36.85
CA MET A 299 15.91 -6.26 -36.11
C MET A 299 17.38 -6.36 -35.65
N GLY A 300 18.27 -6.89 -36.49
CA GLY A 300 19.67 -7.17 -36.16
C GLY A 300 20.53 -5.94 -35.81
N ALA A 301 20.24 -4.78 -36.43
CA ALA A 301 20.94 -3.53 -36.13
C ALA A 301 20.58 -2.93 -34.74
N ASN A 302 19.46 -3.37 -34.16
CA ASN A 302 18.95 -2.86 -32.89
C ASN A 302 19.75 -3.31 -31.65
N ASN A 303 20.78 -4.15 -31.83
CA ASN A 303 21.74 -4.54 -30.79
C ASN A 303 22.75 -3.45 -30.40
N LEU A 304 22.81 -2.36 -31.17
CA LEU A 304 23.67 -1.23 -30.81
C LEU A 304 23.04 -0.42 -29.66
N PRO A 305 23.83 0.05 -28.68
CA PRO A 305 23.33 0.89 -27.61
C PRO A 305 22.59 2.10 -28.18
N ALA A 306 21.29 2.18 -27.97
CA ALA A 306 20.52 3.29 -28.48
C ALA A 306 20.77 4.54 -27.64
N LYS A 307 21.25 5.58 -28.28
CA LYS A 307 21.21 6.92 -27.70
C LYS A 307 19.76 7.40 -27.74
N THR A 308 19.10 7.39 -26.60
CA THR A 308 17.75 7.98 -26.49
C THR A 308 17.84 9.48 -26.78
N PRO A 309 17.05 10.02 -27.72
CA PRO A 309 17.06 11.44 -27.99
C PRO A 309 16.76 12.23 -26.72
N TYR A 310 17.62 13.17 -26.37
CA TYR A 310 17.58 13.93 -25.11
C TYR A 310 16.24 14.66 -24.87
N ILE A 311 15.55 14.99 -25.96
CA ILE A 311 14.23 15.65 -25.90
C ILE A 311 13.17 14.79 -25.19
N PHE A 312 13.20 13.45 -25.32
CA PHE A 312 12.29 12.55 -24.64
C PHE A 312 12.58 12.48 -23.13
N LEU A 313 13.87 12.51 -22.75
CA LEU A 313 14.28 12.51 -21.35
C LEU A 313 13.84 13.82 -20.67
N LEU A 314 14.08 14.96 -21.30
CA LEU A 314 13.65 16.27 -20.80
C LEU A 314 12.12 16.37 -20.75
N GLY A 315 11.42 15.97 -21.81
CA GLY A 315 9.97 15.98 -21.87
C GLY A 315 9.36 15.13 -20.76
N SER A 316 9.89 13.94 -20.54
CA SER A 316 9.46 13.05 -19.45
C SER A 316 9.71 13.67 -18.07
N GLY A 317 10.89 14.27 -17.86
CA GLY A 317 11.21 14.99 -16.63
C GLY A 317 10.23 16.13 -16.33
N ILE A 318 9.82 16.89 -17.35
CA ILE A 318 8.80 17.94 -17.23
C ILE A 318 7.44 17.33 -16.85
N ILE A 319 6.98 16.28 -17.55
CA ILE A 319 5.70 15.62 -17.28
C ILE A 319 5.68 15.06 -15.87
N MET A 320 6.73 14.34 -15.43
CA MET A 320 6.85 13.81 -14.08
C MET A 320 6.81 14.90 -13.01
N THR A 321 7.51 16.02 -13.24
CA THR A 321 7.52 17.17 -12.33
C THR A 321 6.14 17.82 -12.22
N LEU A 322 5.45 18.03 -13.33
CA LEU A 322 4.08 18.55 -13.35
C LEU A 322 3.12 17.58 -12.65
N ALA A 323 3.22 16.28 -12.94
CA ALA A 323 2.43 15.26 -12.28
C ALA A 323 2.59 15.28 -10.74
N LEU A 324 3.82 15.45 -10.25
CA LEU A 324 4.09 15.55 -8.82
C LEU A 324 3.38 16.73 -8.16
N PHE A 325 3.36 17.90 -8.80
CA PHE A 325 2.71 19.10 -8.25
C PHE A 325 1.19 19.06 -8.30
N PHE A 326 0.60 18.53 -9.37
CA PHE A 326 -0.84 18.57 -9.60
C PHE A 326 -1.62 17.33 -9.15
N SER A 327 -0.94 16.24 -8.79
CA SER A 327 -1.61 15.00 -8.39
C SER A 327 -2.13 15.05 -6.96
N LYS A 328 -3.46 15.15 -6.81
CA LYS A 328 -4.14 14.94 -5.52
C LYS A 328 -3.99 13.50 -5.01
N SER A 329 -3.86 12.54 -5.92
CA SER A 329 -3.67 11.11 -5.59
C SER A 329 -2.35 10.89 -4.84
N ALA A 330 -1.26 11.51 -5.28
CA ALA A 330 0.03 11.45 -4.60
C ALA A 330 -0.06 11.91 -3.14
N GLN A 331 -0.77 13.00 -2.88
CA GLN A 331 -0.95 13.52 -1.52
C GLN A 331 -1.70 12.55 -0.60
N ASN A 332 -2.71 11.85 -1.12
CA ASN A 332 -3.49 10.88 -0.34
C ASN A 332 -2.69 9.60 -0.06
N VAL A 333 -1.95 9.09 -1.04
CA VAL A 333 -1.07 7.91 -0.88
C VAL A 333 0.01 8.20 0.17
N ILE A 334 0.60 9.39 0.15
CA ILE A 334 1.62 9.81 1.13
C ILE A 334 1.02 9.84 2.54
N LYS A 335 -0.16 10.44 2.75
CA LYS A 335 -0.82 10.47 4.05
C LYS A 335 -1.06 9.07 4.62
N THR A 336 -1.52 8.14 3.79
CA THR A 336 -1.77 6.74 4.18
C THR A 336 -0.47 6.03 4.55
N SER A 337 0.59 6.19 3.76
CA SER A 337 1.88 5.53 4.01
C SER A 337 2.59 6.08 5.26
N VAL A 338 2.52 7.39 5.50
CA VAL A 338 3.03 8.03 6.74
C VAL A 338 2.35 7.42 7.97
N ASN A 339 1.04 7.22 7.91
CA ASN A 339 0.29 6.61 9.01
C ASN A 339 0.69 5.15 9.28
N LEU A 340 0.98 4.36 8.24
CA LEU A 340 1.46 2.98 8.37
C LEU A 340 2.88 2.87 8.95
N SER A 341 3.71 3.92 8.79
CA SER A 341 5.11 3.94 9.21
C SER A 341 5.33 4.51 10.62
N ARG A 342 4.28 4.83 11.36
CA ARG A 342 4.36 5.47 12.67
C ARG A 342 5.15 4.66 13.70
N GLN A 343 5.84 5.38 14.59
CA GLN A 343 6.59 4.80 15.74
C GLN A 343 5.72 4.50 16.95
N ASP A 344 4.50 5.04 16.98
CA ASP A 344 3.57 4.85 18.09
C ASP A 344 3.01 3.42 18.11
N ASP A 345 2.71 2.91 19.31
CA ASP A 345 2.03 1.64 19.55
C ASP A 345 0.57 1.74 19.08
N GLY A 346 0.36 1.70 17.76
CA GLY A 346 -0.96 1.63 17.14
C GLY A 346 -1.44 0.19 17.00
N GLU A 347 -2.74 -0.04 17.14
CA GLU A 347 -3.35 -1.35 16.87
C GLU A 347 -3.02 -1.85 15.46
N GLU A 348 -2.70 -3.14 15.34
CA GLU A 348 -2.18 -3.71 14.11
C GLU A 348 -3.25 -3.99 13.06
N THR A 349 -2.93 -3.67 11.82
CA THR A 349 -3.83 -3.82 10.67
C THR A 349 -3.93 -5.27 10.19
N PHE A 350 -2.95 -6.11 10.52
CA PHE A 350 -2.83 -7.47 10.02
C PHE A 350 -3.00 -8.50 11.13
N GLY A 351 -3.78 -9.55 10.86
CA GLY A 351 -3.95 -10.69 11.76
C GLY A 351 -2.68 -11.53 11.89
N SER A 352 -2.58 -12.37 12.93
CA SER A 352 -1.40 -13.20 13.15
C SER A 352 -1.35 -14.42 12.23
N SER A 353 -0.27 -14.60 11.44
CA SER A 353 -0.04 -15.81 10.66
C SER A 353 0.86 -16.81 11.40
N ARG A 354 0.73 -18.12 11.08
CA ARG A 354 1.61 -19.17 11.67
C ARG A 354 3.08 -18.96 11.29
N ILE A 355 3.35 -18.51 10.06
CA ILE A 355 4.69 -18.25 9.54
C ILE A 355 5.32 -17.07 10.29
N ALA A 356 4.58 -15.96 10.46
CA ALA A 356 5.07 -14.79 11.18
C ALA A 356 5.39 -15.12 12.64
N ARG A 357 4.56 -15.93 13.32
CA ARG A 357 4.84 -16.38 14.68
C ARG A 357 6.11 -17.25 14.76
N GLY A 358 6.34 -18.11 13.77
CA GLY A 358 7.58 -18.90 13.65
C GLY A 358 8.80 -18.00 13.48
N LEU A 359 8.77 -17.04 12.55
CA LEU A 359 9.84 -16.09 12.29
C LEU A 359 10.17 -15.24 13.53
N VAL A 360 9.17 -14.68 14.20
CA VAL A 360 9.37 -13.87 15.41
C VAL A 360 10.00 -14.70 16.53
N ARG A 361 9.57 -15.97 16.73
CA ARG A 361 10.17 -16.87 17.73
C ARG A 361 11.63 -17.19 17.40
N THR A 362 11.94 -17.48 16.13
CA THR A 362 13.31 -17.79 15.68
C THR A 362 14.20 -16.54 15.83
N SER A 363 13.72 -15.36 15.42
CA SER A 363 14.46 -14.11 15.58
C SER A 363 14.71 -13.78 17.06
N SER A 364 13.72 -14.01 17.94
CA SER A 364 13.86 -13.81 19.37
C SER A 364 14.87 -14.80 19.99
N ALA A 365 14.91 -16.06 19.53
CA ALA A 365 15.88 -17.05 19.97
C ALA A 365 17.30 -16.68 19.54
N ILE A 366 17.49 -16.24 18.29
CA ILE A 366 18.79 -15.75 17.80
C ILE A 366 19.23 -14.51 18.57
N GLY A 367 18.31 -13.56 18.79
CA GLY A 367 18.56 -12.35 19.59
C GLY A 367 19.02 -12.70 21.00
N SER A 368 18.36 -13.62 21.70
CA SER A 368 18.74 -14.05 23.04
C SER A 368 20.09 -14.81 23.09
N PHE A 369 20.43 -15.50 22.01
CA PHE A 369 21.75 -16.13 21.88
C PHE A 369 22.88 -15.09 21.72
N LEU A 370 22.68 -14.12 20.84
CA LEU A 370 23.61 -13.02 20.63
C LEU A 370 23.76 -12.14 21.87
N GLU A 371 22.68 -11.90 22.59
CA GLU A 371 22.69 -11.17 23.86
C GLU A 371 23.57 -11.83 24.92
N ARG A 372 23.67 -13.16 24.96
CA ARG A 372 24.56 -13.88 25.90
C ARG A 372 26.04 -13.69 25.59
N ALA A 373 26.37 -13.36 24.32
CA ALA A 373 27.74 -13.11 23.90
C ALA A 373 28.25 -11.71 24.25
N VAL A 374 27.36 -10.76 24.61
CA VAL A 374 27.69 -9.38 24.93
C VAL A 374 27.86 -9.20 26.44
N PRO A 375 28.98 -8.60 26.93
CA PRO A 375 29.18 -8.32 28.35
C PRO A 375 28.05 -7.46 28.93
N GLN A 376 27.64 -7.75 30.18
CA GLN A 376 26.48 -7.10 30.82
C GLN A 376 26.57 -5.56 30.88
N LYS A 377 27.78 -5.00 31.08
CA LYS A 377 28.01 -3.55 31.09
C LYS A 377 27.75 -2.92 29.70
N ALA A 378 28.16 -3.59 28.63
CA ALA A 378 27.91 -3.11 27.28
C ALA A 378 26.43 -3.20 26.92
N ARG A 379 25.75 -4.26 27.36
CA ARG A 379 24.31 -4.44 27.17
C ARG A 379 23.49 -3.35 27.85
N THR A 380 23.74 -3.08 29.13
CA THR A 380 23.02 -2.02 29.87
C THR A 380 23.28 -0.64 29.26
N TRP A 381 24.49 -0.38 28.75
CA TRP A 381 24.81 0.86 28.03
C TRP A 381 24.05 0.94 26.70
N ILE A 382 24.03 -0.12 25.90
CA ILE A 382 23.27 -0.16 24.64
C ILE A 382 21.77 0.04 24.94
N ASP A 383 21.20 -0.68 25.91
CA ASP A 383 19.78 -0.57 26.27
C ASP A 383 19.40 0.84 26.72
N SER A 384 20.30 1.56 27.39
CA SER A 384 20.06 2.95 27.77
C SER A 384 19.93 3.89 26.56
N ARG A 385 20.55 3.54 25.41
CA ARG A 385 20.42 4.33 24.15
C ARG A 385 19.05 4.16 23.47
N PHE A 386 18.34 3.08 23.78
CA PHE A 386 17.03 2.74 23.22
C PHE A 386 15.85 3.10 24.13
N ASN A 387 16.05 4.06 25.08
CA ASN A 387 15.00 4.52 25.98
C ASN A 387 13.98 5.39 25.23
N LYS A 388 12.80 4.85 24.93
CA LYS A 388 11.71 5.53 24.22
C LYS A 388 11.09 6.70 25.00
N GLN A 389 11.22 6.73 26.32
CA GLN A 389 10.70 7.83 27.15
C GLN A 389 11.41 9.17 26.89
N GLU A 390 12.63 9.11 26.35
CA GLU A 390 13.40 10.30 25.96
C GLU A 390 13.22 10.69 24.49
N LEU A 391 12.25 10.10 23.77
CA LEU A 391 12.03 10.33 22.36
C LEU A 391 11.76 11.81 22.05
N THR A 392 12.62 12.39 21.21
CA THR A 392 12.47 13.77 20.75
C THR A 392 11.89 13.76 19.33
N MET A 393 10.62 14.15 19.21
CA MET A 393 9.93 14.26 17.91
C MET A 393 9.36 15.67 17.73
N GLU A 394 9.21 16.07 16.46
CA GLU A 394 8.44 17.27 16.10
C GLU A 394 6.94 17.00 16.40
N PRO A 395 6.16 18.01 16.85
CA PRO A 395 4.74 17.81 17.15
C PRO A 395 3.97 17.22 15.97
N GLY A 396 3.30 16.07 16.20
CA GLY A 396 2.54 15.36 15.17
C GLY A 396 3.37 14.68 14.08
N ALA A 397 4.69 14.51 14.26
CA ALA A 397 5.50 13.67 13.37
C ALA A 397 5.19 12.18 13.61
N ALA A 398 5.35 11.37 12.57
CA ALA A 398 5.16 9.92 12.65
C ALA A 398 6.41 9.20 13.16
N PHE A 399 7.59 9.76 12.94
CA PHE A 399 8.89 9.26 13.39
C PHE A 399 9.92 10.39 13.47
N ASP A 400 11.05 10.13 14.14
CA ASP A 400 12.05 11.14 14.41
C ASP A 400 12.93 11.49 13.19
N LEU A 401 13.64 12.63 13.27
CA LEU A 401 14.50 13.13 12.21
C LEU A 401 15.69 12.22 11.92
N VAL A 402 16.21 11.49 12.91
CA VAL A 402 17.36 10.58 12.73
C VAL A 402 16.96 9.42 11.83
N ARG A 403 15.83 8.78 12.13
CA ARG A 403 15.32 7.68 11.30
C ARG A 403 14.95 8.14 9.88
N ALA A 404 14.34 9.33 9.75
CA ALA A 404 14.04 9.90 8.45
C ALA A 404 15.29 10.14 7.61
N SER A 405 16.38 10.64 8.22
CA SER A 405 17.66 10.84 7.56
C SER A 405 18.24 9.52 7.03
N VAL A 406 18.26 8.49 7.88
CA VAL A 406 18.78 7.16 7.48
C VAL A 406 17.94 6.56 6.36
N ASN A 407 16.59 6.61 6.47
CA ASN A 407 15.71 6.08 5.43
C ASN A 407 15.99 6.68 4.05
N LEU A 408 16.05 8.01 3.96
CA LEU A 408 16.22 8.70 2.68
C LEU A 408 17.61 8.51 2.08
N VAL A 409 18.65 8.67 2.90
CA VAL A 409 20.03 8.55 2.44
C VAL A 409 20.32 7.11 2.01
N LEU A 410 20.00 6.13 2.85
CA LEU A 410 20.30 4.73 2.56
C LEU A 410 19.50 4.19 1.38
N ALA A 411 18.21 4.48 1.28
CA ALA A 411 17.41 4.07 0.14
C ALA A 411 17.95 4.69 -1.17
N GLY A 412 18.25 5.99 -1.15
CA GLY A 412 18.85 6.67 -2.30
C GLY A 412 20.18 6.04 -2.73
N LEU A 413 21.04 5.69 -1.77
CA LEU A 413 22.32 5.03 -2.04
C LEU A 413 22.15 3.64 -2.67
N LEU A 414 21.26 2.81 -2.13
CA LEU A 414 21.02 1.46 -2.64
C LEU A 414 20.45 1.49 -4.06
N ILE A 415 19.53 2.39 -4.34
CA ILE A 415 18.96 2.55 -5.68
C ILE A 415 20.02 3.09 -6.66
N ALA A 416 20.76 4.11 -6.28
CA ALA A 416 21.83 4.67 -7.10
C ALA A 416 22.93 3.63 -7.41
N LEU A 417 23.24 2.75 -6.44
CA LEU A 417 24.16 1.62 -6.66
C LEU A 417 23.60 0.66 -7.71
N GLY A 418 22.33 0.26 -7.62
CA GLY A 418 21.68 -0.59 -8.61
C GLY A 418 21.70 0.04 -10.01
N THR A 419 21.33 1.30 -10.11
CA THR A 419 21.35 2.06 -11.37
C THR A 419 22.76 2.13 -11.96
N SER A 420 23.80 2.32 -11.14
CA SER A 420 25.19 2.35 -11.60
C SER A 420 25.69 1.00 -12.14
N LEU A 421 25.05 -0.09 -11.73
CA LEU A 421 25.30 -1.44 -12.23
C LEU A 421 24.39 -1.83 -13.40
N LYS A 422 23.56 -0.91 -13.90
CA LYS A 422 22.52 -1.15 -14.92
C LYS A 422 21.53 -2.23 -14.52
N LEU A 423 21.27 -2.36 -13.22
CA LEU A 423 20.29 -3.28 -12.66
C LEU A 423 19.04 -2.47 -12.25
N PRO A 424 17.91 -2.60 -12.94
CA PRO A 424 16.68 -1.94 -12.56
C PRO A 424 16.20 -2.54 -11.24
N LEU A 425 16.20 -1.73 -10.18
CA LEU A 425 15.68 -2.12 -8.88
C LEU A 425 14.29 -1.55 -8.68
N SER A 426 13.45 -2.24 -7.93
CA SER A 426 12.19 -1.66 -7.49
C SER A 426 12.43 -0.64 -6.38
N THR A 427 12.22 0.64 -6.70
CA THR A 427 12.35 1.73 -5.73
C THR A 427 11.35 1.56 -4.58
N THR A 428 10.15 1.09 -4.86
CA THR A 428 9.12 0.77 -3.86
C THR A 428 9.58 -0.32 -2.89
N TYR A 429 10.20 -1.40 -3.40
CA TYR A 429 10.68 -2.49 -2.54
C TYR A 429 11.84 -2.03 -1.65
N VAL A 430 12.82 -1.34 -2.23
CA VAL A 430 14.00 -0.86 -1.51
C VAL A 430 13.58 0.12 -0.41
N THR A 431 12.79 1.13 -0.73
CA THR A 431 12.37 2.15 0.25
C THR A 431 11.50 1.58 1.37
N PHE A 432 10.57 0.69 1.03
CA PHE A 432 9.74 -0.02 2.01
C PHE A 432 10.60 -0.88 2.95
N MET A 433 11.52 -1.67 2.40
CA MET A 433 12.35 -2.56 3.21
C MET A 433 13.41 -1.83 4.05
N VAL A 434 13.97 -0.72 3.58
CA VAL A 434 14.78 0.17 4.41
C VAL A 434 13.95 0.70 5.57
N GLY A 435 12.73 1.20 5.30
CA GLY A 435 11.81 1.69 6.32
C GLY A 435 11.42 0.62 7.36
N MET A 436 11.24 -0.63 6.93
CA MET A 436 10.95 -1.74 7.83
C MET A 436 12.19 -2.14 8.65
N GLY A 437 13.37 -2.21 8.03
CA GLY A 437 14.64 -2.49 8.71
C GLY A 437 14.96 -1.45 9.77
N THR A 438 14.83 -0.16 9.46
CA THR A 438 15.04 0.93 10.42
C THR A 438 14.01 0.91 11.55
N SER A 439 12.76 0.53 11.26
CA SER A 439 11.70 0.36 12.27
C SER A 439 12.00 -0.77 13.23
N LEU A 440 12.50 -1.89 12.72
CA LEU A 440 12.93 -3.04 13.53
C LEU A 440 14.10 -2.65 14.43
N ALA A 441 15.10 -2.00 13.87
CA ALA A 441 16.30 -1.56 14.61
C ALA A 441 15.96 -0.59 15.76
N ASP A 442 14.99 0.29 15.57
CA ASP A 442 14.49 1.21 16.60
C ASP A 442 13.64 0.52 17.68
N ARG A 443 13.55 -0.81 17.64
CA ARG A 443 12.69 -1.58 18.56
C ARG A 443 11.23 -1.09 18.53
N ALA A 444 10.79 -0.52 17.39
CA ALA A 444 9.41 -0.06 17.23
C ALA A 444 8.41 -1.23 17.19
N TRP A 445 8.88 -2.45 17.03
CA TRP A 445 8.08 -3.67 17.04
C TRP A 445 8.02 -4.23 18.47
N GLY A 446 6.96 -3.89 19.21
CA GLY A 446 6.67 -4.49 20.51
C GLY A 446 6.41 -6.01 20.37
N ARG A 447 6.48 -6.76 21.47
CA ARG A 447 6.37 -8.24 21.44
C ARG A 447 5.03 -8.72 20.85
N GLU A 448 3.95 -7.97 21.06
CA GLU A 448 2.63 -8.24 20.52
C GLU A 448 2.46 -7.71 19.10
N SER A 449 3.03 -6.53 18.81
CA SER A 449 2.97 -5.88 17.50
C SER A 449 3.91 -6.52 16.46
N ALA A 450 4.97 -7.20 16.88
CA ALA A 450 5.94 -7.81 15.96
C ALA A 450 5.31 -8.84 15.01
N VAL A 451 4.38 -9.68 15.51
CA VAL A 451 3.75 -10.71 14.70
C VAL A 451 2.87 -10.12 13.59
N GLY A 452 2.07 -9.10 13.90
CA GLY A 452 1.23 -8.42 12.93
C GLY A 452 2.05 -7.67 11.88
N ARG A 453 3.11 -6.97 12.27
CA ARG A 453 4.02 -6.28 11.35
C ARG A 453 4.77 -7.26 10.43
N VAL A 454 5.28 -8.37 10.96
CA VAL A 454 5.88 -9.43 10.13
C VAL A 454 4.84 -10.02 9.17
N THR A 455 3.59 -10.25 9.62
CA THR A 455 2.52 -10.69 8.72
C THR A 455 2.25 -9.66 7.62
N GLY A 456 2.19 -8.37 7.96
CA GLY A 456 2.05 -7.29 6.98
C GLY A 456 3.16 -7.27 5.95
N VAL A 457 4.42 -7.33 6.37
CA VAL A 457 5.59 -7.40 5.48
C VAL A 457 5.52 -8.63 4.58
N MET A 458 5.20 -9.81 5.13
CA MET A 458 5.07 -11.05 4.34
C MET A 458 3.90 -11.00 3.34
N SER A 459 2.80 -10.34 3.70
CA SER A 459 1.68 -10.13 2.77
C SER A 459 2.07 -9.21 1.61
N VAL A 460 2.81 -8.15 1.88
CA VAL A 460 3.34 -7.24 0.86
C VAL A 460 4.30 -7.97 -0.07
N ILE A 461 5.28 -8.71 0.48
CA ILE A 461 6.22 -9.52 -0.31
C ILE A 461 5.47 -10.58 -1.14
N GLY A 462 4.48 -11.25 -0.56
CA GLY A 462 3.61 -12.20 -1.29
C GLY A 462 2.86 -11.52 -2.44
N GLY A 463 2.35 -10.32 -2.23
CA GLY A 463 1.73 -9.49 -3.26
C GLY A 463 2.68 -9.20 -4.43
N TRP A 464 3.96 -8.96 -4.15
CA TRP A 464 4.98 -8.71 -5.19
C TRP A 464 5.21 -9.93 -6.10
N PHE A 465 5.25 -11.15 -5.53
CA PHE A 465 5.35 -12.38 -6.33
C PHE A 465 4.10 -12.62 -7.18
N ILE A 466 2.91 -12.34 -6.62
CA ILE A 466 1.65 -12.43 -7.35
C ILE A 466 1.63 -11.44 -8.52
N THR A 467 2.09 -10.21 -8.31
CA THR A 467 2.20 -9.19 -9.37
C THR A 467 3.11 -9.67 -10.50
N ALA A 468 4.31 -10.16 -10.18
CA ALA A 468 5.26 -10.67 -11.15
C ALA A 468 4.67 -11.83 -11.99
N GLY A 469 4.04 -12.80 -11.32
CA GLY A 469 3.40 -13.93 -11.98
C GLY A 469 2.21 -13.50 -12.86
N ALA A 470 1.38 -12.60 -12.39
CA ALA A 470 0.25 -12.07 -13.14
C ALA A 470 0.71 -11.28 -14.37
N ALA A 471 1.72 -10.42 -14.23
CA ALA A 471 2.33 -9.67 -15.34
C ALA A 471 2.81 -10.60 -16.45
N PHE A 472 3.56 -11.64 -16.10
CA PHE A 472 4.08 -12.63 -17.02
C PHE A 472 2.95 -13.40 -17.77
N ILE A 473 1.97 -13.92 -17.03
CA ILE A 473 0.87 -14.71 -17.61
C ILE A 473 -0.03 -13.85 -18.50
N ILE A 474 -0.41 -12.65 -18.04
CA ILE A 474 -1.28 -11.77 -18.82
C ILE A 474 -0.57 -11.33 -20.11
N ALA A 475 0.74 -11.03 -20.05
CA ALA A 475 1.53 -10.66 -21.22
C ALA A 475 1.59 -11.80 -22.26
N ILE A 476 1.73 -13.05 -21.82
CA ILE A 476 1.63 -14.23 -22.73
C ILE A 476 0.26 -14.28 -23.40
N ILE A 477 -0.82 -14.13 -22.64
CA ILE A 477 -2.18 -14.17 -23.19
C ILE A 477 -2.39 -13.05 -24.20
N VAL A 478 -2.02 -11.83 -23.87
CA VAL A 478 -2.16 -10.64 -24.72
C VAL A 478 -1.33 -10.79 -25.99
N ALA A 479 -0.06 -11.20 -25.89
CA ALA A 479 0.81 -11.45 -27.03
C ALA A 479 0.27 -12.55 -27.95
N THR A 480 -0.26 -13.64 -27.38
CA THR A 480 -0.89 -14.74 -28.13
C THR A 480 -2.11 -14.23 -28.91
N ILE A 481 -2.99 -13.46 -28.27
CA ILE A 481 -4.18 -12.87 -28.92
C ILE A 481 -3.75 -11.95 -30.08
N MET A 482 -2.72 -11.10 -29.86
CA MET A 482 -2.21 -10.20 -30.91
C MET A 482 -1.57 -10.96 -32.06
N ARG A 483 -0.84 -12.05 -31.81
CA ARG A 483 -0.16 -12.86 -32.86
C ARG A 483 -1.16 -13.55 -33.78
N TYR A 484 -2.18 -14.20 -33.21
CA TYR A 484 -3.19 -14.94 -34.03
C TYR A 484 -4.29 -14.03 -34.56
N GLY A 485 -4.69 -12.99 -33.85
CA GLY A 485 -5.74 -12.06 -34.26
C GLY A 485 -5.24 -10.91 -35.14
N GLY A 486 -3.92 -10.79 -35.34
CA GLY A 486 -3.31 -9.76 -36.19
C GLY A 486 -3.71 -8.34 -35.79
N PHE A 487 -3.74 -7.42 -36.75
CA PHE A 487 -4.02 -6.01 -36.54
C PHE A 487 -5.41 -5.72 -35.95
N ILE A 488 -6.40 -6.56 -36.24
CA ILE A 488 -7.75 -6.40 -35.66
C ILE A 488 -7.72 -6.59 -34.16
N ALA A 489 -7.06 -7.63 -33.70
CA ALA A 489 -6.90 -7.88 -32.23
C ALA A 489 -6.11 -6.77 -31.55
N MET A 490 -5.05 -6.24 -32.17
CA MET A 490 -4.28 -5.12 -31.67
C MET A 490 -5.16 -3.89 -31.46
N ILE A 491 -5.99 -3.51 -32.44
CA ILE A 491 -6.89 -2.37 -32.36
C ILE A 491 -7.94 -2.56 -31.24
N ILE A 492 -8.51 -3.77 -31.13
CA ILE A 492 -9.49 -4.09 -30.07
C ILE A 492 -8.83 -3.97 -28.69
N LEU A 493 -7.64 -4.53 -28.50
CA LEU A 493 -6.93 -4.48 -27.22
C LEU A 493 -6.51 -3.05 -26.86
N ILE A 494 -6.11 -2.23 -27.85
CA ILE A 494 -5.87 -0.80 -27.66
C ILE A 494 -7.16 -0.10 -27.18
N ALA A 495 -8.31 -0.38 -27.81
CA ALA A 495 -9.59 0.21 -27.41
C ALA A 495 -9.99 -0.22 -25.98
N VAL A 496 -9.76 -1.49 -25.62
CA VAL A 496 -10.00 -2.00 -24.25
C VAL A 496 -9.08 -1.31 -23.26
N ALA A 497 -7.80 -1.16 -23.54
CA ALA A 497 -6.85 -0.48 -22.68
C ALA A 497 -7.25 0.99 -22.43
N LEU A 498 -7.61 1.71 -23.49
CA LEU A 498 -8.11 3.09 -23.37
C LEU A 498 -9.39 3.16 -22.54
N PHE A 499 -10.34 2.26 -22.77
CA PHE A 499 -11.58 2.17 -22.00
C PHE A 499 -11.30 1.96 -20.50
N LEU A 500 -10.38 1.05 -20.15
CA LEU A 500 -9.99 0.77 -18.77
C LEU A 500 -9.34 2.00 -18.12
N LEU A 501 -8.47 2.72 -18.83
CA LEU A 501 -7.86 3.96 -18.34
C LEU A 501 -8.91 5.02 -18.02
N PHE A 502 -9.83 5.31 -18.93
CA PHE A 502 -10.87 6.32 -18.72
C PHE A 502 -11.86 5.92 -17.63
N ASN A 503 -12.25 4.65 -17.58
CA ASN A 503 -13.22 4.14 -16.60
C ASN A 503 -12.64 4.15 -15.18
N SER A 504 -11.36 3.83 -15.01
CA SER A 504 -10.71 3.86 -13.70
C SER A 504 -10.66 5.27 -13.08
N HIS A 505 -10.50 6.30 -13.90
CA HIS A 505 -10.57 7.69 -13.47
C HIS A 505 -11.99 8.11 -13.02
N LEU A 506 -13.03 7.61 -13.68
CA LEU A 506 -14.42 7.90 -13.33
C LEU A 506 -14.89 7.21 -12.05
N ILE A 507 -14.47 5.96 -11.83
CA ILE A 507 -14.84 5.18 -10.64
C ILE A 507 -14.13 5.70 -9.38
N ARG A 508 -12.85 6.10 -9.47
CA ARG A 508 -12.12 6.73 -8.36
C ARG A 508 -12.78 8.01 -7.85
N ARG A 509 -13.45 8.76 -8.70
CA ARG A 509 -14.10 10.02 -8.34
C ARG A 509 -15.37 9.82 -7.49
N LYS A 510 -15.95 8.61 -7.44
CA LYS A 510 -17.23 8.34 -6.76
C LYS A 510 -17.11 7.69 -5.37
N LYS A 511 -15.95 7.13 -4.97
CA LYS A 511 -15.87 6.21 -3.81
C LYS A 511 -15.10 6.72 -2.59
N GLY A 512 -14.54 7.93 -2.58
CA GLY A 512 -13.55 8.35 -1.56
C GLY A 512 -13.87 9.61 -0.75
N ASP A 513 -14.91 10.41 -1.08
CA ASP A 513 -14.80 11.83 -0.71
C ASP A 513 -15.44 12.25 0.63
N ALA A 514 -16.52 11.64 1.13
CA ALA A 514 -17.23 12.17 2.30
C ALA A 514 -16.63 11.74 3.66
N ASP A 515 -16.34 10.45 3.87
CA ASP A 515 -15.81 9.94 5.15
C ASP A 515 -14.36 10.36 5.39
N ASP A 516 -13.56 10.45 4.33
CA ASP A 516 -12.16 10.90 4.44
C ASP A 516 -12.06 12.42 4.64
N GLU A 517 -12.98 13.22 4.10
CA GLU A 517 -13.01 14.67 4.32
C GLU A 517 -13.30 15.03 5.77
N LEU A 518 -14.29 14.38 6.39
CA LEU A 518 -14.63 14.61 7.80
C LEU A 518 -13.48 14.20 8.73
N PHE A 519 -12.85 13.05 8.47
CA PHE A 519 -11.69 12.62 9.24
C PHE A 519 -10.47 13.54 9.06
N VAL A 520 -10.24 14.06 7.85
CA VAL A 520 -9.21 15.07 7.59
C VAL A 520 -9.52 16.38 8.32
N ALA A 521 -10.78 16.78 8.40
CA ALA A 521 -11.20 17.94 9.18
C ALA A 521 -10.90 17.75 10.69
N ILE A 522 -11.18 16.56 11.25
CA ILE A 522 -10.82 16.20 12.63
C ILE A 522 -9.30 16.30 12.86
N LEU A 523 -8.50 15.83 11.91
CA LEU A 523 -7.04 15.89 12.02
C LEU A 523 -6.47 17.31 11.89
N ASN A 524 -7.15 18.22 11.23
CA ASN A 524 -6.70 19.60 11.03
C ASN A 524 -7.29 20.58 12.04
N ALA A 525 -8.27 20.17 12.85
CA ALA A 525 -8.83 21.01 13.90
C ALA A 525 -7.79 21.28 14.99
N GLU A 526 -7.61 22.53 15.33
CA GLU A 526 -6.70 22.99 16.41
C GLU A 526 -7.43 23.17 17.74
N ASP A 527 -8.72 23.45 17.69
CA ASP A 527 -9.57 23.70 18.85
C ASP A 527 -10.24 22.39 19.32
N PRO A 528 -10.12 22.02 20.63
CA PRO A 528 -10.69 20.79 21.19
C PRO A 528 -12.22 20.69 21.05
N THR A 529 -12.96 21.80 21.15
CA THR A 529 -14.43 21.82 21.03
C THR A 529 -14.88 21.52 19.61
N THR A 530 -14.24 22.14 18.62
CA THR A 530 -14.47 21.87 17.20
C THR A 530 -14.08 20.43 16.84
N MET A 531 -12.98 19.93 17.40
CA MET A 531 -12.55 18.55 17.17
C MET A 531 -13.56 17.54 17.74
N TRP A 532 -14.11 17.82 18.94
CA TRP A 532 -15.14 16.98 19.54
C TRP A 532 -16.45 16.96 18.73
N SER A 533 -16.92 18.11 18.28
CA SER A 533 -18.15 18.18 17.48
C SER A 533 -18.03 17.45 16.15
N LEU A 534 -16.85 17.50 15.49
CA LEU A 534 -16.58 16.73 14.28
C LEU A 534 -16.47 15.23 14.54
N LEU A 535 -15.85 14.85 15.66
CA LEU A 535 -15.69 13.44 16.04
C LEU A 535 -17.04 12.81 16.44
N SER A 536 -17.84 13.50 17.25
CA SER A 536 -19.18 13.03 17.65
C SER A 536 -20.09 12.85 16.44
N GLU A 537 -20.01 13.77 15.47
CA GLU A 537 -20.74 13.65 14.20
C GLU A 537 -20.27 12.46 13.36
N HIS A 538 -18.96 12.23 13.28
CA HIS A 538 -18.40 11.07 12.58
C HIS A 538 -18.83 9.74 13.23
N VAL A 539 -18.78 9.65 14.56
CA VAL A 539 -19.27 8.47 15.32
C VAL A 539 -20.75 8.23 15.07
N ARG A 540 -21.54 9.29 15.08
CA ARG A 540 -22.99 9.22 14.82
C ARG A 540 -23.28 8.68 13.41
N GLN A 541 -22.61 9.19 12.39
CA GLN A 541 -22.78 8.72 11.01
C GLN A 541 -22.39 7.24 10.86
N ASN A 542 -21.32 6.81 11.54
CA ASN A 542 -20.90 5.41 11.55
C ASN A 542 -21.93 4.49 12.25
N GLN A 543 -22.54 4.95 13.34
CA GLN A 543 -23.60 4.20 14.02
C GLN A 543 -24.86 4.07 13.14
N ILE A 544 -25.23 5.14 12.44
CA ILE A 544 -26.37 5.14 11.50
C ILE A 544 -26.14 4.14 10.36
N SER A 545 -24.99 4.25 9.69
CA SER A 545 -24.61 3.34 8.61
C SER A 545 -24.59 1.88 9.08
N LEU A 546 -24.07 1.63 10.29
CA LEU A 546 -24.05 0.28 10.84
C LEU A 546 -25.47 -0.27 11.10
N LEU A 547 -26.39 0.55 11.61
CA LEU A 547 -27.77 0.12 11.87
C LEU A 547 -28.49 -0.25 10.58
N ASP A 548 -28.24 0.45 9.47
CA ASP A 548 -28.77 0.09 8.15
C ASP A 548 -28.28 -1.30 7.73
N HIS A 549 -26.97 -1.55 7.87
CA HIS A 549 -26.39 -2.85 7.54
C HIS A 549 -26.91 -3.96 8.46
N VAL A 550 -26.98 -3.73 9.76
CA VAL A 550 -27.52 -4.69 10.75
C VAL A 550 -28.96 -5.07 10.44
N SER A 551 -29.79 -4.09 10.06
CA SER A 551 -31.18 -4.34 9.67
C SER A 551 -31.29 -5.23 8.43
N GLN A 552 -30.50 -4.93 7.39
CA GLN A 552 -30.51 -5.69 6.16
C GLN A 552 -29.94 -7.11 6.35
N ASP A 553 -28.81 -7.23 7.05
CA ASP A 553 -28.16 -8.52 7.29
C ASP A 553 -29.03 -9.44 8.19
N TYR A 554 -29.74 -8.87 9.17
CA TYR A 554 -30.70 -9.62 10.00
C TYR A 554 -31.87 -10.14 9.18
N LEU A 555 -32.40 -9.32 8.26
CA LEU A 555 -33.47 -9.71 7.35
C LEU A 555 -33.00 -10.80 6.37
N ASP A 556 -31.80 -10.66 5.81
CA ASP A 556 -31.23 -11.62 4.86
C ASP A 556 -30.87 -12.95 5.53
N LEU A 557 -30.33 -12.93 6.75
CA LEU A 557 -30.11 -14.12 7.58
C LEU A 557 -31.40 -14.89 7.82
N THR A 558 -32.42 -14.21 8.36
CA THR A 558 -33.67 -14.87 8.75
C THR A 558 -34.43 -15.38 7.54
N ASN A 559 -34.54 -14.61 6.47
CA ASN A 559 -35.13 -15.07 5.22
C ASN A 559 -34.36 -16.21 4.58
N GLY A 560 -33.02 -16.12 4.51
CA GLY A 560 -32.16 -17.15 3.96
C GLY A 560 -32.29 -18.49 4.69
N LEU A 561 -32.36 -18.45 6.03
CA LEU A 561 -32.53 -19.65 6.85
C LEU A 561 -33.90 -20.31 6.62
N PHE A 562 -34.97 -19.54 6.68
CA PHE A 562 -36.32 -20.08 6.55
C PHE A 562 -36.75 -20.46 5.12
N SER A 563 -36.06 -19.91 4.10
CA SER A 563 -36.24 -20.31 2.69
C SER A 563 -35.18 -21.29 2.19
N GLU A 564 -34.24 -21.73 3.06
CA GLU A 564 -33.11 -22.59 2.72
C GLU A 564 -32.23 -22.04 1.56
N ASP A 565 -32.14 -20.70 1.46
CA ASP A 565 -31.34 -20.04 0.43
C ASP A 565 -29.87 -19.91 0.84
N LEU A 566 -29.08 -20.93 0.52
CA LEU A 566 -27.65 -20.98 0.82
C LEU A 566 -26.86 -19.83 0.19
N ARG A 567 -27.27 -19.38 -1.01
CA ARG A 567 -26.57 -18.26 -1.70
C ARG A 567 -26.75 -16.96 -0.92
N ARG A 568 -27.97 -16.70 -0.45
CA ARG A 568 -28.29 -15.54 0.38
C ARG A 568 -27.50 -15.58 1.67
N LEU A 569 -27.47 -16.70 2.37
CA LEU A 569 -26.74 -16.88 3.64
C LEU A 569 -25.21 -16.70 3.45
N LYS A 570 -24.59 -17.28 2.42
CA LYS A 570 -23.17 -17.10 2.12
C LYS A 570 -22.86 -15.65 1.75
N LYS A 571 -23.76 -14.96 1.07
CA LYS A 571 -23.64 -13.53 0.76
C LYS A 571 -23.71 -12.68 2.03
N THR A 572 -24.65 -12.96 2.92
CA THR A 572 -24.77 -12.28 4.22
C THR A 572 -23.51 -12.47 5.07
N MET A 573 -22.95 -13.69 5.10
CA MET A 573 -21.69 -13.96 5.80
C MET A 573 -20.52 -13.10 5.26
N HIS A 574 -20.43 -12.96 3.94
CA HIS A 574 -19.41 -12.11 3.31
C HIS A 574 -19.62 -10.63 3.65
N HIS A 575 -20.84 -10.12 3.59
CA HIS A 575 -21.17 -8.75 3.95
C HIS A 575 -20.84 -8.45 5.42
N LEU A 576 -21.15 -9.36 6.34
CA LEU A 576 -20.84 -9.21 7.78
C LEU A 576 -19.31 -9.10 8.00
N ASP A 577 -18.50 -9.89 7.29
CA ASP A 577 -17.04 -9.79 7.38
C ASP A 577 -16.51 -8.46 6.80
N GLU A 578 -17.08 -7.97 5.70
CA GLU A 578 -16.75 -6.65 5.14
C GLU A 578 -17.13 -5.52 6.10
N HIS A 579 -18.35 -5.53 6.66
CA HIS A 579 -18.82 -4.52 7.61
C HIS A 579 -17.99 -4.53 8.90
N LYS A 580 -17.61 -5.72 9.38
CA LYS A 580 -16.70 -5.88 10.53
C LYS A 580 -15.34 -5.21 10.29
N ARG A 581 -14.75 -5.40 9.10
CA ARG A 581 -13.46 -4.79 8.72
C ARG A 581 -13.59 -3.28 8.57
N ALA A 582 -14.64 -2.82 7.90
CA ALA A 582 -14.92 -1.39 7.73
C ALA A 582 -15.09 -0.69 9.08
N PHE A 583 -15.93 -1.24 9.97
CA PHE A 583 -16.18 -0.69 11.30
C PHE A 583 -14.92 -0.65 12.17
N LYS A 584 -14.10 -1.71 12.16
CA LYS A 584 -12.80 -1.71 12.86
C LYS A 584 -11.87 -0.62 12.34
N THR A 585 -11.87 -0.35 11.05
CA THR A 585 -11.05 0.71 10.45
C THR A 585 -11.55 2.09 10.86
N MET A 586 -12.86 2.34 10.85
CA MET A 586 -13.48 3.59 11.31
C MET A 586 -13.20 3.84 12.80
N ARG A 587 -13.40 2.83 13.65
CA ARG A 587 -13.08 2.91 15.08
C ARG A 587 -11.63 3.32 15.35
N ARG A 588 -10.67 2.84 14.52
CA ARG A 588 -9.26 3.26 14.63
C ARG A 588 -9.08 4.74 14.33
N LYS A 589 -9.71 5.24 13.26
CA LYS A 589 -9.69 6.66 12.91
C LYS A 589 -10.21 7.50 14.07
N GLU A 590 -11.34 7.12 14.65
CA GLU A 590 -11.96 7.79 15.79
C GLU A 590 -11.09 7.76 17.05
N THR A 591 -10.46 6.61 17.34
CA THR A 591 -9.53 6.49 18.49
C THR A 591 -8.32 7.42 18.33
N ILE A 592 -7.84 7.67 17.12
CA ILE A 592 -6.75 8.63 16.86
C ILE A 592 -7.22 10.07 17.22
N GLY A 593 -8.45 10.43 16.83
CA GLY A 593 -9.06 11.72 17.21
C GLY A 593 -9.14 11.90 18.71
N LEU A 594 -9.65 10.89 19.43
CA LEU A 594 -9.79 10.89 20.88
C LEU A 594 -8.43 11.06 21.62
N ARG A 595 -7.40 10.36 21.19
CA ARG A 595 -6.06 10.45 21.83
C ARG A 595 -5.46 11.85 21.75
N ARG A 596 -5.83 12.67 20.77
CA ARG A 596 -5.39 14.06 20.66
C ARG A 596 -6.05 14.99 21.70
N MET A 597 -7.22 14.62 22.17
CA MET A 597 -8.02 15.38 23.15
C MET A 597 -7.79 14.95 24.60
N ALA A 598 -7.01 13.91 24.85
CA ALA A 598 -6.91 13.19 26.14
C ALA A 598 -6.22 13.94 27.30
N SER A 599 -6.14 15.28 27.28
CA SER A 599 -5.48 16.06 28.33
C SER A 599 -6.41 16.60 29.43
N ASP A 600 -7.75 16.44 29.32
CA ASP A 600 -8.75 16.96 30.25
C ASP A 600 -9.52 15.86 30.99
N GLU A 601 -9.85 16.06 32.27
CA GLU A 601 -10.62 15.11 33.10
C GLU A 601 -12.04 14.91 32.57
N ASP A 602 -12.70 15.93 32.01
CA ASP A 602 -14.03 15.84 31.37
C ASP A 602 -14.02 14.95 30.12
N MET A 603 -12.88 14.84 29.44
CA MET A 603 -12.72 13.94 28.29
C MET A 603 -12.61 12.45 28.66
N LEU A 604 -12.34 12.14 29.92
CA LEU A 604 -12.22 10.74 30.37
C LEU A 604 -13.58 10.01 30.30
N GLU A 605 -14.65 10.69 30.72
CA GLU A 605 -16.01 10.14 30.70
C GLU A 605 -16.55 10.00 29.26
N LYS A 606 -16.34 11.01 28.42
CA LYS A 606 -16.67 10.96 27.00
C LYS A 606 -15.95 9.84 26.26
N ASN A 607 -14.67 9.63 26.57
CA ASN A 607 -13.86 8.55 26.06
C ASN A 607 -14.42 7.17 26.46
N MET A 608 -14.89 7.02 27.69
CA MET A 608 -15.53 5.79 28.16
C MET A 608 -16.81 5.48 27.35
N TRP A 609 -17.72 6.44 27.20
CA TRP A 609 -18.97 6.26 26.44
C TRP A 609 -18.72 5.94 24.97
N PHE A 610 -17.73 6.59 24.38
CA PHE A 610 -17.27 6.24 23.02
C PHE A 610 -16.84 4.77 22.89
N HIS A 611 -15.97 4.31 23.77
CA HIS A 611 -15.47 2.94 23.73
C HIS A 611 -16.56 1.89 23.98
N LEU A 612 -17.48 2.17 24.89
CA LEU A 612 -18.63 1.32 25.19
C LEU A 612 -19.58 1.24 23.98
N GLY A 613 -19.89 2.39 23.37
CA GLY A 613 -20.71 2.46 22.16
C GLY A 613 -20.10 1.69 20.99
N ALA A 614 -18.83 1.93 20.70
CA ALA A 614 -18.11 1.24 19.64
C ALA A 614 -18.00 -0.28 19.87
N ASN A 615 -17.78 -0.70 21.12
CA ASN A 615 -17.78 -2.12 21.44
C ASN A 615 -19.14 -2.78 21.24
N THR A 616 -20.21 -2.07 21.63
CA THR A 616 -21.59 -2.53 21.45
C THR A 616 -21.94 -2.71 19.97
N CYS A 617 -21.50 -1.79 19.10
CA CYS A 617 -21.63 -1.90 17.66
C CYS A 617 -20.96 -3.18 17.11
N LEU A 618 -19.76 -3.47 17.57
CA LEU A 618 -19.04 -4.71 17.20
C LEU A 618 -19.78 -5.97 17.68
N GLN A 619 -20.36 -5.95 18.89
CA GLN A 619 -21.10 -7.08 19.43
C GLN A 619 -22.38 -7.39 18.61
N MET A 620 -23.02 -6.37 18.01
CA MET A 620 -24.15 -6.58 17.10
C MET A 620 -23.70 -7.36 15.84
N ILE A 621 -22.58 -6.97 15.23
CA ILE A 621 -22.01 -7.71 14.09
C ILE A 621 -21.68 -9.15 14.48
N TYR A 622 -21.03 -9.37 15.63
CA TYR A 622 -20.70 -10.72 16.10
C TYR A 622 -21.91 -11.59 16.39
N ALA A 623 -23.00 -11.02 16.91
CA ALA A 623 -24.25 -11.75 17.10
C ALA A 623 -24.84 -12.24 15.77
N LEU A 624 -24.87 -11.39 14.75
CA LEU A 624 -25.30 -11.76 13.40
C LEU A 624 -24.34 -12.78 12.75
N GLU A 625 -23.04 -12.64 12.93
CA GLU A 625 -22.03 -13.57 12.39
C GLU A 625 -22.25 -14.97 12.96
N ARG A 626 -22.38 -15.12 14.29
CA ARG A 626 -22.64 -16.43 14.94
C ARG A 626 -23.95 -17.06 14.49
N ALA A 627 -25.02 -16.27 14.37
CA ALA A 627 -26.31 -16.77 13.87
C ALA A 627 -26.22 -17.21 12.41
N THR A 628 -25.53 -16.44 11.57
CA THR A 628 -25.35 -16.75 10.14
C THR A 628 -24.49 -17.97 9.92
N GLU A 629 -23.43 -18.16 10.70
CA GLU A 629 -22.54 -19.34 10.64
C GLU A 629 -23.33 -20.62 10.88
N VAL A 630 -24.13 -20.68 11.94
CA VAL A 630 -24.98 -21.83 12.28
C VAL A 630 -26.06 -22.06 11.21
N ALA A 631 -26.61 -20.97 10.63
CA ALA A 631 -27.61 -21.06 9.54
C ALA A 631 -26.98 -21.60 8.25
N VAL A 632 -25.77 -21.13 7.88
CA VAL A 632 -25.02 -21.64 6.72
C VAL A 632 -24.71 -23.13 6.90
N GLU A 633 -24.18 -23.53 8.06
CA GLU A 633 -23.88 -24.93 8.35
C GLU A 633 -25.14 -25.83 8.22
N HIS A 634 -26.27 -25.35 8.71
CA HIS A 634 -27.52 -26.09 8.65
C HIS A 634 -27.99 -26.35 7.20
N VAL A 635 -27.99 -25.31 6.38
CA VAL A 635 -28.47 -25.38 4.99
C VAL A 635 -27.46 -26.07 4.07
N ASP A 636 -26.14 -25.82 4.25
CA ASP A 636 -25.08 -26.40 3.42
C ASP A 636 -24.97 -27.92 3.62
N ASN A 637 -25.23 -28.41 4.84
CA ASN A 637 -25.28 -29.86 5.15
C ASN A 637 -26.63 -30.51 4.83
N ASN A 638 -27.57 -29.78 4.23
CA ASN A 638 -28.89 -30.27 3.85
C ASN A 638 -29.64 -31.00 4.98
N TYR A 639 -29.58 -30.42 6.20
CA TYR A 639 -30.34 -30.93 7.32
C TYR A 639 -31.84 -30.66 7.17
N ASN A 640 -32.67 -31.37 7.94
CA ASN A 640 -34.12 -31.22 7.87
C ASN A 640 -34.52 -29.74 8.05
N PRO A 641 -35.42 -29.21 7.21
CA PRO A 641 -35.88 -27.82 7.25
C PRO A 641 -36.44 -27.44 8.62
N ILE A 642 -36.38 -26.15 8.94
CA ILE A 642 -37.01 -25.63 10.15
C ILE A 642 -38.52 -25.76 10.02
N PRO A 643 -39.24 -26.37 11.00
CA PRO A 643 -40.68 -26.54 10.95
C PRO A 643 -41.42 -25.21 10.70
N GLU A 644 -42.47 -25.27 9.89
CA GLU A 644 -43.28 -24.08 9.53
C GLU A 644 -43.90 -23.40 10.75
N GLU A 645 -44.20 -24.15 11.82
CA GLU A 645 -44.65 -23.62 13.10
C GLU A 645 -43.65 -22.62 13.71
N TYR A 646 -42.34 -22.90 13.64
CA TYR A 646 -41.29 -22.03 14.18
C TYR A 646 -41.15 -20.77 13.32
N ARG A 647 -41.28 -20.92 12.00
CA ARG A 647 -41.30 -19.79 11.07
C ARG A 647 -42.49 -18.85 11.32
N ALA A 648 -43.67 -19.39 11.46
CA ALA A 648 -44.89 -18.62 11.72
C ALA A 648 -44.86 -17.89 13.08
N GLU A 649 -44.24 -18.53 14.11
CA GLU A 649 -44.05 -17.94 15.43
C GLU A 649 -43.01 -16.81 15.41
N PHE A 650 -41.93 -16.98 14.62
CA PHE A 650 -40.80 -16.04 14.57
C PHE A 650 -41.06 -14.82 13.69
N ALA A 651 -41.79 -14.96 12.59
CA ALA A 651 -41.97 -13.88 11.61
C ALA A 651 -42.48 -12.54 12.21
N PRO A 652 -43.54 -12.52 13.10
CA PRO A 652 -43.97 -11.27 13.72
C PRO A 652 -42.92 -10.65 14.65
N ILE A 653 -42.06 -11.47 15.26
CA ILE A 653 -41.00 -11.00 16.15
C ILE A 653 -39.86 -10.43 15.32
N ARG A 654 -39.47 -11.07 14.23
CA ARG A 654 -38.50 -10.56 13.25
C ARG A 654 -38.88 -9.14 12.80
N ASP A 655 -40.15 -8.95 12.40
CA ASP A 655 -40.61 -7.67 11.89
C ASP A 655 -40.58 -6.58 12.99
N ARG A 656 -40.98 -6.92 14.21
CA ARG A 656 -40.81 -6.01 15.37
C ARG A 656 -39.37 -5.69 15.72
N VAL A 657 -38.45 -6.62 15.53
CA VAL A 657 -37.00 -6.37 15.72
C VAL A 657 -36.50 -5.37 14.66
N ILE A 658 -36.90 -5.53 13.40
CA ILE A 658 -36.57 -4.59 12.33
C ILE A 658 -37.12 -3.20 12.62
N ASP A 659 -38.37 -3.11 13.03
CA ASP A 659 -39.03 -1.85 13.45
C ASP A 659 -38.27 -1.19 14.61
N TYR A 660 -37.79 -1.99 15.57
CA TYR A 660 -36.97 -1.48 16.67
C TYR A 660 -35.63 -0.96 16.22
N ILE A 661 -34.92 -1.64 15.28
CA ILE A 661 -33.69 -1.15 14.67
C ILE A 661 -33.97 0.19 13.96
N ALA A 662 -35.07 0.30 13.20
CA ALA A 662 -35.44 1.53 12.52
C ALA A 662 -35.74 2.69 13.50
N GLN A 663 -36.38 2.41 14.65
CA GLN A 663 -36.58 3.42 15.69
C GLN A 663 -35.27 3.88 16.32
N VAL A 664 -34.34 2.96 16.61
CA VAL A 664 -32.98 3.31 17.13
C VAL A 664 -32.23 4.14 16.10
N HIS A 665 -32.29 3.77 14.82
CA HIS A 665 -31.71 4.52 13.73
C HIS A 665 -32.29 5.95 13.67
N GLN A 666 -33.61 6.11 13.71
CA GLN A 666 -34.24 7.42 13.68
C GLN A 666 -33.88 8.28 14.89
N LEU A 667 -33.77 7.68 16.07
CA LEU A 667 -33.41 8.36 17.31
C LEU A 667 -31.99 8.96 17.20
N ILE A 668 -31.02 8.15 16.74
CA ILE A 668 -29.62 8.58 16.58
C ILE A 668 -29.50 9.60 15.43
N SER A 669 -30.26 9.43 14.33
CA SER A 669 -30.23 10.35 13.19
C SER A 669 -30.77 11.73 13.52
N SER A 670 -31.88 11.81 14.29
CA SER A 670 -32.56 13.06 14.61
C SER A 670 -31.87 13.89 15.69
N LYS A 671 -30.87 13.34 16.38
CA LYS A 671 -30.23 13.90 17.61
C LYS A 671 -31.24 14.20 18.75
N ARG A 672 -32.47 13.76 18.63
CA ARG A 672 -33.54 13.99 19.67
C ARG A 672 -33.58 12.80 20.61
N MET A 673 -32.88 12.86 21.72
CA MET A 673 -32.82 11.77 22.70
C MET A 673 -33.98 11.76 23.70
N GLU A 674 -34.99 12.62 23.54
CA GLU A 674 -36.20 12.67 24.37
C GLU A 674 -36.97 11.34 24.41
N ASP A 675 -37.00 10.60 23.29
CA ASP A 675 -37.62 9.29 23.17
C ASP A 675 -36.74 8.10 23.58
N ALA A 676 -35.49 8.34 24.03
CA ALA A 676 -34.55 7.28 24.38
C ALA A 676 -35.11 6.31 25.45
N LYS A 677 -35.85 6.84 26.44
CA LYS A 677 -36.51 6.04 27.49
C LYS A 677 -37.56 5.09 26.89
N LYS A 678 -38.33 5.57 25.91
CA LYS A 678 -39.36 4.78 25.23
C LYS A 678 -38.71 3.66 24.39
N ALA A 679 -37.63 3.98 23.64
CA ALA A 679 -36.88 3.00 22.87
C ALA A 679 -36.22 1.93 23.79
N LYS A 680 -35.64 2.32 24.92
CA LYS A 680 -35.08 1.38 25.92
C LYS A 680 -36.16 0.44 26.49
N ASN A 681 -37.37 0.93 26.73
CA ASN A 681 -38.47 0.13 27.23
C ASN A 681 -38.99 -0.86 26.19
N MET A 682 -39.14 -0.43 24.93
CA MET A 682 -39.52 -1.31 23.83
C MET A 682 -38.49 -2.44 23.61
N GLY A 683 -37.18 -2.11 23.64
CA GLY A 683 -36.11 -3.13 23.58
C GLY A 683 -36.17 -4.11 24.75
N LYS A 684 -36.55 -3.66 25.97
CA LYS A 684 -36.73 -4.52 27.14
C LYS A 684 -37.91 -5.48 26.91
N GLU A 685 -39.03 -4.97 26.45
CA GLU A 685 -40.22 -5.78 26.15
C GLU A 685 -39.92 -6.86 25.11
N LEU A 686 -39.32 -6.51 23.98
CA LEU A 686 -38.93 -7.47 22.94
C LEU A 686 -37.99 -8.55 23.48
N ARG A 687 -37.06 -8.18 24.32
CA ARG A 687 -36.13 -9.17 24.95
C ARG A 687 -36.87 -10.17 25.83
N GLU A 688 -37.85 -9.75 26.61
CA GLU A 688 -38.64 -10.69 27.44
C GLU A 688 -39.45 -11.63 26.55
N ILE A 689 -40.04 -11.16 25.45
CA ILE A 689 -40.74 -12.00 24.49
C ILE A 689 -39.83 -13.07 23.91
N VAL A 690 -38.65 -12.66 23.37
CA VAL A 690 -37.65 -13.58 22.79
C VAL A 690 -37.12 -14.58 23.83
N LYS A 691 -36.96 -14.14 25.07
CA LYS A 691 -36.55 -15.00 26.20
C LYS A 691 -37.60 -16.07 26.54
N ASP A 692 -38.88 -15.74 26.48
CA ASP A 692 -39.95 -16.71 26.71
C ASP A 692 -40.12 -17.67 25.52
N MET A 693 -39.95 -17.20 24.29
CA MET A 693 -39.83 -18.07 23.11
C MET A 693 -38.66 -19.07 23.26
N ARG A 694 -37.52 -18.57 23.69
CA ARG A 694 -36.33 -19.42 23.95
C ARG A 694 -36.63 -20.50 25.01
N LYS A 695 -37.27 -20.15 26.13
CA LYS A 695 -37.68 -21.12 27.17
C LYS A 695 -38.63 -22.17 26.60
N THR A 696 -39.61 -21.73 25.80
CA THR A 696 -40.58 -22.61 25.15
C THR A 696 -39.88 -23.56 24.19
N GLN A 697 -38.94 -23.03 23.37
CA GLN A 697 -38.18 -23.84 22.43
C GLN A 697 -37.25 -24.85 23.10
N MET A 698 -36.63 -24.52 24.23
CA MET A 698 -35.86 -25.46 25.03
C MET A 698 -36.73 -26.64 25.54
N LYS A 699 -37.95 -26.37 25.99
CA LYS A 699 -38.90 -27.41 26.39
C LYS A 699 -39.33 -28.27 25.21
N ARG A 700 -39.55 -27.70 24.04
CA ARG A 700 -39.88 -28.44 22.80
C ARG A 700 -38.72 -29.32 22.34
N ALA A 701 -37.49 -28.81 22.35
CA ALA A 701 -36.29 -29.57 22.00
C ALA A 701 -36.07 -30.79 22.93
N HIS A 702 -36.43 -30.69 24.22
CA HIS A 702 -36.30 -31.77 25.16
C HIS A 702 -37.39 -32.89 24.97
N LYS A 703 -38.57 -32.50 24.47
CA LYS A 703 -39.72 -33.41 24.28
C LYS A 703 -39.87 -33.87 22.81
N GLY A 704 -39.14 -33.27 21.87
CA GLY A 704 -39.32 -33.47 20.44
C GLY A 704 -38.72 -34.76 19.89
N ARG A 705 -39.14 -35.15 18.66
CA ARG A 705 -38.57 -36.26 17.91
C ARG A 705 -37.11 -36.00 17.58
N ARG A 706 -36.24 -37.01 17.70
CA ARG A 706 -34.80 -36.92 17.36
C ARG A 706 -34.53 -36.35 15.96
N GLU A 707 -35.47 -36.51 15.05
CA GLU A 707 -35.39 -36.08 13.65
C GLU A 707 -35.28 -34.55 13.46
N TYR A 708 -35.89 -33.74 14.34
CA TYR A 708 -35.93 -32.28 14.30
C TYR A 708 -34.96 -31.64 15.33
N LEU A 709 -34.15 -32.41 16.00
CA LEU A 709 -33.28 -31.89 17.06
C LEU A 709 -32.34 -30.79 16.53
N ARG A 710 -31.71 -31.02 15.38
CA ARG A 710 -30.79 -30.05 14.78
C ARG A 710 -31.50 -28.75 14.36
N ALA A 711 -32.63 -28.83 13.67
CA ALA A 711 -33.45 -27.66 13.31
C ALA A 711 -33.87 -26.87 14.56
N SER A 712 -34.26 -27.57 15.64
CA SER A 712 -34.59 -26.96 16.94
C SER A 712 -33.40 -26.24 17.55
N MET A 713 -32.19 -26.78 17.45
CA MET A 713 -30.97 -26.14 17.97
C MET A 713 -30.57 -24.90 17.18
N VAL A 714 -30.69 -24.93 15.84
CA VAL A 714 -30.45 -23.76 14.98
C VAL A 714 -31.44 -22.64 15.29
N TYR A 715 -32.70 -22.96 15.38
CA TYR A 715 -33.75 -22.00 15.78
C TYR A 715 -33.47 -21.40 17.17
N LEU A 716 -33.07 -22.23 18.13
CA LEU A 716 -32.69 -21.78 19.46
C LEU A 716 -31.50 -20.83 19.42
N ASN A 717 -30.50 -21.10 18.58
CA ASN A 717 -29.34 -20.22 18.39
C ASN A 717 -29.78 -18.86 17.82
N VAL A 718 -30.64 -18.84 16.79
CA VAL A 718 -31.18 -17.58 16.24
C VAL A 718 -31.90 -16.77 17.31
N LEU A 719 -32.69 -17.41 18.19
CA LEU A 719 -33.36 -16.73 19.31
C LEU A 719 -32.36 -16.16 20.33
N ILE A 720 -31.26 -16.87 20.60
CA ILE A 720 -30.20 -16.43 21.51
C ILE A 720 -29.54 -15.18 20.94
N GLU A 721 -29.09 -15.23 19.68
CA GLU A 721 -28.39 -14.13 19.04
C GLU A 721 -29.30 -12.92 18.76
N THR A 722 -30.60 -13.14 18.48
CA THR A 722 -31.61 -12.07 18.44
C THR A 722 -31.75 -11.36 19.80
N ASN A 723 -31.74 -12.12 20.90
CA ASN A 723 -31.77 -11.53 22.24
C ASN A 723 -30.53 -10.72 22.58
N GLU A 724 -29.33 -11.17 22.13
CA GLU A 724 -28.10 -10.43 22.25
C GLU A 724 -28.10 -9.16 21.40
N LEU A 725 -28.59 -9.22 20.15
CA LEU A 725 -28.78 -8.07 19.26
C LEU A 725 -29.66 -6.99 19.92
N LEU A 726 -30.82 -7.38 20.45
CA LEU A 726 -31.71 -6.49 21.17
C LEU A 726 -31.09 -5.86 22.42
N GLY A 727 -30.26 -6.63 23.14
CA GLY A 727 -29.49 -6.15 24.28
C GLY A 727 -28.51 -5.05 23.89
N ASN A 728 -27.76 -5.30 22.83
CA ASN A 728 -26.77 -4.37 22.30
C ASN A 728 -27.43 -3.10 21.73
N LEU A 729 -28.53 -3.20 21.00
CA LEU A 729 -29.29 -2.04 20.53
C LEU A 729 -29.75 -1.14 21.71
N ARG A 730 -30.26 -1.74 22.79
CA ARG A 730 -30.65 -1.00 23.99
C ARG A 730 -29.47 -0.31 24.68
N HIS A 731 -28.32 -0.95 24.74
CA HIS A 731 -27.09 -0.36 25.27
C HIS A 731 -26.58 0.77 24.39
N LEU A 732 -26.65 0.61 23.07
CA LEU A 732 -26.27 1.64 22.13
C LEU A 732 -27.08 2.92 22.33
N VAL A 733 -28.41 2.81 22.50
CA VAL A 733 -29.28 3.96 22.82
C VAL A 733 -28.81 4.68 24.09
N GLY A 734 -28.41 3.91 25.12
CA GLY A 734 -27.90 4.51 26.38
C GLY A 734 -26.59 5.25 26.20
N TYR A 735 -25.67 4.66 25.47
CA TYR A 735 -24.33 5.25 25.26
C TYR A 735 -24.38 6.43 24.30
N SER A 736 -25.20 6.35 23.25
CA SER A 736 -25.41 7.48 22.33
C SER A 736 -26.13 8.65 23.01
N GLN A 737 -27.05 8.40 23.94
CA GLN A 737 -27.67 9.43 24.76
C GLN A 737 -26.60 10.17 25.58
N ASN A 738 -25.77 9.47 26.34
CA ASN A 738 -24.73 10.08 27.18
C ASN A 738 -23.65 10.79 26.34
N LEU A 739 -23.42 10.37 25.09
CA LEU A 739 -22.45 11.00 24.20
C LEU A 739 -22.98 12.30 23.58
N LEU A 740 -24.31 12.44 23.38
CA LEU A 740 -24.94 13.54 22.64
C LEU A 740 -25.66 14.54 23.57
N ASP A 741 -26.13 14.14 24.78
CA ASP A 741 -26.84 15.02 25.71
C ASP A 741 -25.98 16.17 26.25
N GLU A 742 -24.64 16.04 26.24
CA GLU A 742 -23.73 17.09 26.63
C GLU A 742 -23.52 18.20 25.58
N GLU A 743 -23.98 18.02 24.34
CA GLU A 743 -24.02 19.11 23.34
C GLU A 743 -25.14 20.14 23.62
N ALA A 744 -26.10 19.82 24.51
CA ALA A 744 -27.22 20.69 24.83
C ALA A 744 -26.94 21.67 26.01
N GLU A 745 -25.88 21.47 26.78
CA GLU A 745 -25.49 22.32 27.91
C GLU A 745 -24.29 23.25 27.66
N GLY A 746 -23.65 23.20 26.50
CA GLY A 746 -22.56 24.08 26.05
C GLY A 746 -23.02 25.00 24.94
#